data_8f2b7dbe270c5f6866e72daa2127539e
#
_entry.id   8f2b7dbe270c5f6866e72daa2127539e
#
_cell.length_a   1.000
_cell.length_b   1.000
_cell.length_c   1.000
_cell.angle_alpha   90.00
_cell.angle_beta   90.00
_cell.angle_gamma   90.00
#
_symmetry.space_group_name_H-M   'P 1'
#
loop_
_entity.id
_entity.type
_entity.pdbx_description
1 polymer ?
#
loop_
_entity_poly.entity_id
_entity_poly.type
_entity_poly.pdbx_seq_one_letter_code
_entity_poly.pdbx_strand_id
1 'polypeptide(L)'
;MSVFTVLPKQIQIELLGMVFFQDRGKKGSREMQQVQMERSGVSKKSRSYSRFGEVINASSRVERLRERLFTYRPSICIERARIVYKYYTNPQNQSLPLILQRAGAFRAVLNQVPITIYPDELLAGSLASRPRAYPMFPENFGDLYNKELETISSRSPDPFEVSEADKKELQEKIFPFWRGKSANELFSAVLSPDEWRLIFRNPEDLSKSAGIISLFPALLGTGGHITLDYPKLLRKGFQGIKEEALAGLKRLDPISGSDIEKNIFYRAVIECCEGMMEFGLRFSRLAEEMASKEPDPGRRQELQTISQVCSRVPGSPSRSFYEALQAVWFAYIGILQEDYDRCNPLGRIDSYLYPFYQRDRDEGRLTVEQAQDLLDCLWLKLGETNHVTWGLSAKMTAGFPVQQQIPVGGLTPEGKDATNPLTYQCIQASMNTRLHQPSITIRLHKQSPMELYIKAAQLARMGTGHPSFFNDEVVVPALVKNGISLEDARNYSSVGCVGAQVSGCGKGSHNAGYLNAAAALEFTLTNGYWRYGQKQVSIQTGDPREFTSFNQFWDAFERQFRHMIRMHLSASLKVEYLHAQHNPTPYLSSLTQGCLESGRDKTKGGATYNLGISFRAVGLADVADSLTAVKKLAFEEKRVSMEQLLQALDANFEGHESQRQMLINRAPHYGNDDGYADEMARKVVDVLIDEGRRHKSYFGGDFQLGFGSVSGHWPFGVVLGAFPDGRKAGEPLADGIGPVHNRDKNSPTGVLKSVGKMDHIGLSGGSILNLKFPPPVVEGEKGLANFVSFLQSFVQLKAWHCQFNIVDAELLRDAQRHPENYQDLLVRVAGYSAYFTGLSKELQEDIIDRTEHLLQ
;
A
#
# COMPACT_ATOMS: atom_id res chain seq x y z
N MET A 1 23.87 -9.71 -32.06
CA MET A 1 23.24 -10.92 -32.64
C MET A 1 22.16 -11.35 -31.68
N SER A 2 21.13 -11.05 -32.05
CA SER A 2 19.67 -11.02 -32.06
C SER A 2 19.03 -12.01 -31.08
N VAL A 3 18.27 -11.43 -30.11
CA VAL A 3 17.35 -12.08 -29.14
C VAL A 3 16.06 -12.60 -29.83
N PHE A 4 15.97 -12.51 -31.13
CA PHE A 4 14.78 -12.84 -31.94
C PHE A 4 14.52 -14.33 -32.19
N THR A 5 15.28 -15.25 -31.58
CA THR A 5 15.20 -16.69 -31.93
C THR A 5 14.38 -17.53 -30.93
N VAL A 6 13.66 -16.96 -29.99
CA VAL A 6 13.01 -17.74 -28.91
C VAL A 6 11.47 -17.61 -28.85
N LEU A 7 10.85 -16.88 -29.76
CA LEU A 7 9.37 -16.89 -29.83
C LEU A 7 8.88 -18.02 -30.75
N PRO A 8 7.99 -18.92 -30.30
CA PRO A 8 7.40 -19.95 -31.12
C PRO A 8 6.65 -19.32 -32.33
N LYS A 9 6.80 -19.91 -33.51
CA LYS A 9 6.13 -19.46 -34.76
C LYS A 9 4.60 -19.29 -34.62
N GLN A 10 3.99 -19.99 -33.69
CA GLN A 10 2.55 -19.96 -33.44
C GLN A 10 2.09 -18.60 -32.89
N ILE A 11 2.89 -17.96 -32.07
CA ILE A 11 2.59 -16.64 -31.48
C ILE A 11 2.65 -15.52 -32.52
N GLN A 12 3.54 -15.65 -33.52
CA GLN A 12 3.61 -14.70 -34.63
C GLN A 12 2.35 -14.73 -35.50
N ILE A 13 1.70 -15.89 -35.63
CA ILE A 13 0.48 -16.07 -36.46
C ILE A 13 -0.76 -15.52 -35.70
N GLU A 14 -0.84 -15.68 -34.38
CA GLU A 14 -1.96 -15.15 -33.58
C GLU A 14 -1.91 -13.62 -33.46
N LEU A 15 -0.73 -13.02 -33.29
CA LEU A 15 -0.56 -11.56 -33.33
C LEU A 15 -0.93 -10.96 -34.71
N LEU A 16 -0.65 -11.66 -35.79
CA LEU A 16 -1.05 -11.27 -37.16
C LEU A 16 -2.55 -11.45 -37.41
N GLY A 17 -3.18 -12.46 -36.81
CA GLY A 17 -4.62 -12.72 -36.97
C GLY A 17 -5.50 -11.66 -36.32
N MET A 18 -5.05 -11.00 -35.22
CA MET A 18 -5.80 -9.91 -34.54
C MET A 18 -5.75 -8.57 -35.30
N VAL A 19 -4.77 -8.38 -36.20
CA VAL A 19 -4.62 -7.13 -36.96
C VAL A 19 -5.47 -7.11 -38.25
N PHE A 20 -5.82 -8.26 -38.83
CA PHE A 20 -6.50 -8.31 -40.13
C PHE A 20 -8.02 -8.09 -40.14
N PHE A 21 -8.67 -7.97 -38.96
CA PHE A 21 -10.13 -7.76 -38.90
C PHE A 21 -10.57 -6.28 -38.78
N GLN A 22 -9.65 -5.31 -38.77
CA GLN A 22 -9.99 -3.88 -38.50
C GLN A 22 -9.97 -2.93 -39.71
N ASP A 23 -9.60 -3.37 -40.93
CA ASP A 23 -9.35 -2.38 -42.00
C ASP A 23 -10.44 -2.22 -43.09
N ARG A 24 -11.70 -2.57 -42.84
CA ARG A 24 -12.81 -2.34 -43.78
C ARG A 24 -13.96 -1.43 -43.33
N GLY A 25 -13.72 -0.49 -42.36
CA GLY A 25 -14.78 0.35 -41.82
C GLY A 25 -14.48 1.84 -41.67
N LYS A 26 -13.38 2.36 -42.16
CA LYS A 26 -12.94 3.74 -41.84
C LYS A 26 -12.97 4.73 -42.99
N LYS A 27 -14.11 5.07 -43.54
CA LYS A 27 -14.24 6.31 -44.35
C LYS A 27 -15.50 7.18 -44.09
N GLY A 28 -16.41 6.79 -43.20
CA GLY A 28 -17.68 7.52 -42.99
C GLY A 28 -17.91 8.16 -41.63
N SER A 29 -17.06 7.95 -40.63
CA SER A 29 -17.35 8.33 -39.22
C SER A 29 -16.59 9.52 -38.64
N ARG A 30 -15.63 10.09 -39.35
CA ARG A 30 -14.81 11.19 -38.83
C ARG A 30 -15.51 12.55 -38.74
N GLU A 31 -16.45 12.86 -39.65
CA GLU A 31 -17.14 14.15 -39.64
C GLU A 31 -18.27 14.24 -38.62
N MET A 32 -18.98 13.13 -38.30
CA MET A 32 -20.06 13.16 -37.32
C MET A 32 -19.56 13.18 -35.86
N GLN A 33 -18.38 12.65 -35.58
CA GLN A 33 -17.78 12.68 -34.23
C GLN A 33 -17.24 14.06 -33.84
N GLN A 34 -16.86 14.88 -34.81
CA GLN A 34 -16.35 16.23 -34.56
C GLN A 34 -17.46 17.20 -34.12
N VAL A 35 -18.68 17.03 -34.60
CA VAL A 35 -19.83 17.91 -34.28
C VAL A 35 -20.48 17.59 -32.93
N GLN A 36 -20.37 16.37 -32.42
CA GLN A 36 -20.87 16.00 -31.08
C GLN A 36 -19.89 16.36 -29.95
N MET A 37 -18.61 16.56 -30.25
CA MET A 37 -17.57 16.92 -29.25
C MET A 37 -17.62 18.40 -28.83
N GLU A 38 -18.21 19.28 -29.62
CA GLU A 38 -18.29 20.71 -29.27
C GLU A 38 -19.39 21.05 -28.25
N ARG A 39 -20.23 20.08 -27.87
CA ARG A 39 -21.34 20.28 -26.90
C ARG A 39 -21.10 19.74 -25.48
N SER A 40 -20.05 18.95 -25.25
CA SER A 40 -19.65 18.54 -23.88
C SER A 40 -18.37 19.25 -23.52
N GLY A 41 -18.38 20.18 -22.61
CA GLY A 41 -17.21 20.97 -22.16
C GLY A 41 -16.07 20.14 -21.51
N VAL A 42 -15.84 18.90 -21.96
CA VAL A 42 -14.72 18.04 -21.55
C VAL A 42 -13.54 18.36 -22.46
N SER A 43 -12.50 18.92 -21.89
CA SER A 43 -11.27 19.35 -22.57
C SER A 43 -10.69 18.26 -23.47
N LYS A 44 -10.36 18.64 -24.72
CA LYS A 44 -9.69 17.78 -25.71
C LYS A 44 -8.36 17.19 -25.23
N LYS A 45 -7.78 17.69 -24.14
CA LYS A 45 -6.47 17.28 -23.62
C LYS A 45 -6.53 16.08 -22.65
N SER A 46 -7.62 15.85 -21.93
CA SER A 46 -7.74 14.72 -20.98
C SER A 46 -7.69 13.34 -21.66
N ARG A 47 -7.79 13.28 -22.98
CA ARG A 47 -7.73 12.04 -23.78
C ARG A 47 -6.38 11.75 -24.42
N SER A 48 -5.39 12.65 -24.34
CA SER A 48 -4.12 12.51 -25.09
C SER A 48 -3.17 11.47 -24.51
N TYR A 49 -3.24 11.17 -23.23
CA TYR A 49 -2.42 10.13 -22.60
C TYR A 49 -3.04 8.72 -22.66
N SER A 50 -4.27 8.60 -23.17
CA SER A 50 -4.90 7.30 -23.48
C SER A 50 -4.48 6.72 -24.83
N ARG A 51 -3.39 7.21 -25.44
CA ARG A 51 -2.92 6.83 -26.80
C ARG A 51 -2.64 5.35 -26.99
N PHE A 52 -2.49 4.57 -25.91
CA PHE A 52 -1.97 3.21 -25.97
C PHE A 52 -3.01 2.13 -25.63
N GLY A 53 -4.23 2.50 -25.28
CA GLY A 53 -5.30 1.53 -25.04
C GLY A 53 -6.15 1.31 -26.29
N GLU A 54 -6.42 0.05 -26.67
CA GLU A 54 -7.69 -0.23 -27.32
C GLU A 54 -8.79 0.47 -26.54
N VAL A 55 -9.77 1.08 -27.23
CA VAL A 55 -10.92 1.69 -26.55
C VAL A 55 -11.67 0.57 -25.84
N ILE A 56 -11.36 0.41 -24.55
CA ILE A 56 -12.08 -0.52 -23.70
C ILE A 56 -13.39 0.16 -23.37
N ASN A 57 -14.47 -0.40 -23.85
CA ASN A 57 -15.79 0.15 -23.61
C ASN A 57 -16.23 -0.25 -22.20
N ALA A 58 -15.95 0.61 -21.23
CA ALA A 58 -16.69 0.58 -19.97
C ALA A 58 -18.19 0.74 -20.29
N SER A 59 -19.06 0.11 -19.51
CA SER A 59 -20.50 0.33 -19.65
C SER A 59 -20.84 1.80 -19.33
N SER A 60 -21.96 2.29 -19.90
CA SER A 60 -22.42 3.65 -19.60
C SER A 60 -22.69 3.88 -18.11
N ARG A 61 -23.04 2.82 -17.37
CA ARG A 61 -23.15 2.82 -15.90
C ARG A 61 -21.81 3.17 -15.24
N VAL A 62 -20.76 2.46 -15.63
CA VAL A 62 -19.40 2.63 -15.07
C VAL A 62 -18.90 4.05 -15.34
N GLU A 63 -19.16 4.58 -16.54
CA GLU A 63 -18.77 5.96 -16.87
C GLU A 63 -19.51 6.98 -15.99
N ARG A 64 -20.84 6.86 -15.82
CA ARG A 64 -21.61 7.76 -14.93
C ARG A 64 -21.15 7.66 -13.47
N LEU A 65 -20.92 6.46 -12.97
CA LEU A 65 -20.42 6.25 -11.60
C LEU A 65 -19.04 6.87 -11.41
N ARG A 66 -18.15 6.71 -12.40
CA ARG A 66 -16.83 7.31 -12.39
C ARG A 66 -16.89 8.84 -12.42
N GLU A 67 -17.68 9.43 -13.32
CA GLU A 67 -17.87 10.88 -13.38
C GLU A 67 -18.40 11.42 -12.04
N ARG A 68 -19.41 10.77 -11.47
CA ARG A 68 -19.96 11.14 -10.17
C ARG A 68 -18.91 11.11 -9.07
N LEU A 69 -18.00 10.12 -9.06
CA LEU A 69 -16.94 10.02 -8.07
C LEU A 69 -16.07 11.29 -8.04
N PHE A 70 -15.76 11.87 -9.18
CA PHE A 70 -14.96 13.10 -9.28
C PHE A 70 -15.72 14.38 -8.86
N THR A 71 -17.04 14.34 -8.73
CA THR A 71 -17.81 15.50 -8.22
C THR A 71 -17.69 15.65 -6.70
N TYR A 72 -17.33 14.60 -5.98
CA TYR A 72 -17.18 14.64 -4.53
C TYR A 72 -15.77 15.05 -4.12
N ARG A 73 -15.66 16.02 -3.22
CA ARG A 73 -14.38 16.35 -2.58
C ARG A 73 -14.13 15.45 -1.37
N PRO A 74 -12.86 15.10 -1.09
CA PRO A 74 -12.52 14.40 0.13
C PRO A 74 -13.00 15.15 1.37
N SER A 75 -13.61 14.46 2.31
CA SER A 75 -14.20 15.10 3.48
C SER A 75 -14.11 14.21 4.72
N ILE A 76 -14.25 14.81 5.89
CA ILE A 76 -14.33 14.10 7.17
C ILE A 76 -15.81 13.81 7.47
N CYS A 77 -16.08 12.58 7.95
CA CYS A 77 -17.37 12.17 8.50
C CYS A 77 -17.20 11.88 10.00
N ILE A 78 -17.89 12.62 10.86
CA ILE A 78 -17.77 12.44 12.32
C ILE A 78 -18.80 11.48 12.91
N GLU A 79 -19.70 10.92 12.10
CA GLU A 79 -20.81 10.08 12.60
C GLU A 79 -20.29 8.88 13.39
N ARG A 80 -19.26 8.19 12.87
CA ARG A 80 -18.60 7.11 13.61
C ARG A 80 -18.06 7.59 14.95
N ALA A 81 -17.29 8.65 14.95
CA ALA A 81 -16.69 9.21 16.17
C ALA A 81 -17.75 9.62 17.19
N ARG A 82 -18.88 10.20 16.73
CA ARG A 82 -20.02 10.58 17.58
C ARG A 82 -20.70 9.36 18.21
N ILE A 83 -20.92 8.29 17.44
CA ILE A 83 -21.53 7.04 17.94
C ILE A 83 -20.60 6.35 18.95
N VAL A 84 -19.33 6.24 18.63
CA VAL A 84 -18.31 5.66 19.52
C VAL A 84 -18.23 6.46 20.82
N TYR A 85 -18.14 7.79 20.75
CA TYR A 85 -18.15 8.65 21.94
C TYR A 85 -19.39 8.41 22.82
N LYS A 86 -20.61 8.40 22.24
CA LYS A 86 -21.85 8.13 22.97
C LYS A 86 -21.84 6.74 23.63
N TYR A 87 -21.29 5.73 22.93
CA TYR A 87 -21.22 4.37 23.46
C TYR A 87 -20.28 4.30 24.67
N TYR A 88 -19.09 4.89 24.58
CA TYR A 88 -18.08 4.86 25.64
C TYR A 88 -18.44 5.77 26.84
N THR A 89 -19.23 6.80 26.63
CA THR A 89 -19.70 7.68 27.73
C THR A 89 -20.93 7.15 28.45
N ASN A 90 -21.59 6.10 27.92
CA ASN A 90 -22.70 5.45 28.62
C ASN A 90 -22.17 4.67 29.85
N PRO A 91 -22.65 4.99 31.11
CA PRO A 91 -22.17 4.33 32.30
C PRO A 91 -22.26 2.80 32.27
N GLN A 92 -23.30 2.24 31.64
CA GLN A 92 -23.49 0.79 31.55
C GLN A 92 -22.37 0.10 30.73
N ASN A 93 -21.76 0.81 29.81
CA ASN A 93 -20.71 0.25 28.94
C ASN A 93 -19.30 0.43 29.55
N GLN A 94 -19.13 1.40 30.46
CA GLN A 94 -17.81 1.71 31.02
C GLN A 94 -17.26 0.61 31.94
N SER A 95 -18.11 -0.23 32.51
CA SER A 95 -17.70 -1.37 33.34
C SER A 95 -17.34 -2.64 32.53
N LEU A 96 -17.60 -2.65 31.24
CA LEU A 96 -17.29 -3.79 30.38
C LEU A 96 -15.78 -3.93 30.15
N PRO A 97 -15.25 -5.15 30.01
CA PRO A 97 -13.91 -5.38 29.49
C PRO A 97 -13.70 -4.67 28.14
N LEU A 98 -12.50 -4.11 27.89
CA LEU A 98 -12.20 -3.27 26.72
C LEU A 98 -12.61 -3.93 25.38
N ILE A 99 -12.36 -5.21 25.21
CA ILE A 99 -12.73 -5.92 23.98
C ILE A 99 -14.26 -5.96 23.75
N LEU A 100 -15.05 -6.09 24.83
CA LEU A 100 -16.51 -6.00 24.73
C LEU A 100 -16.99 -4.57 24.49
N GLN A 101 -16.30 -3.56 25.04
CA GLN A 101 -16.58 -2.16 24.72
C GLN A 101 -16.36 -1.91 23.22
N ARG A 102 -15.26 -2.38 22.66
CA ARG A 102 -14.96 -2.23 21.22
C ARG A 102 -15.96 -2.97 20.34
N ALA A 103 -16.30 -4.21 20.67
CA ALA A 103 -17.29 -4.98 19.93
C ALA A 103 -18.68 -4.31 19.93
N GLY A 104 -19.13 -3.85 21.09
CA GLY A 104 -20.41 -3.15 21.21
C GLY A 104 -20.40 -1.79 20.52
N ALA A 105 -19.29 -1.03 20.57
CA ALA A 105 -19.15 0.21 19.83
C ALA A 105 -19.16 -0.05 18.31
N PHE A 106 -18.48 -1.10 17.82
CA PHE A 106 -18.52 -1.53 16.43
C PHE A 106 -19.95 -1.85 15.97
N ARG A 107 -20.69 -2.67 16.72
CA ARG A 107 -22.10 -2.97 16.43
C ARG A 107 -22.95 -1.70 16.45
N ALA A 108 -22.75 -0.80 17.42
CA ALA A 108 -23.46 0.47 17.49
C ALA A 108 -23.22 1.34 16.27
N VAL A 109 -21.97 1.39 15.75
CA VAL A 109 -21.63 2.08 14.51
C VAL A 109 -22.39 1.48 13.34
N LEU A 110 -22.34 0.16 13.12
CA LEU A 110 -23.02 -0.51 12.01
C LEU A 110 -24.54 -0.33 12.04
N ASN A 111 -25.11 -0.21 13.22
CA ASN A 111 -26.57 -0.05 13.40
C ASN A 111 -27.05 1.40 13.27
N GLN A 112 -26.18 2.39 13.47
CA GLN A 112 -26.61 3.79 13.59
C GLN A 112 -26.04 4.71 12.50
N VAL A 113 -24.92 4.37 11.84
CA VAL A 113 -24.41 5.22 10.75
C VAL A 113 -25.49 5.39 9.67
N PRO A 114 -25.65 6.60 9.11
CA PRO A 114 -26.50 6.79 7.95
C PRO A 114 -26.09 5.89 6.79
N ILE A 115 -27.06 5.27 6.14
CA ILE A 115 -26.83 4.40 4.98
C ILE A 115 -27.56 4.96 3.76
N THR A 116 -26.99 4.78 2.58
CA THR A 116 -27.53 5.27 1.31
C THR A 116 -27.17 4.29 0.20
N ILE A 117 -28.04 4.14 -0.78
CA ILE A 117 -27.78 3.50 -2.07
C ILE A 117 -27.91 4.59 -3.13
N TYR A 118 -26.82 4.91 -3.80
CA TYR A 118 -26.81 5.97 -4.82
C TYR A 118 -27.34 5.46 -6.16
N PRO A 119 -27.78 6.39 -7.06
CA PRO A 119 -28.15 6.03 -8.43
C PRO A 119 -27.05 5.23 -9.12
N ASP A 120 -27.46 4.30 -9.99
CA ASP A 120 -26.58 3.40 -10.77
C ASP A 120 -25.76 2.38 -9.97
N GLU A 121 -25.73 2.41 -8.63
CA GLU A 121 -25.01 1.43 -7.84
C GLU A 121 -25.65 0.04 -7.90
N LEU A 122 -24.82 -1.00 -8.12
CA LEU A 122 -25.22 -2.40 -7.99
C LEU A 122 -24.79 -2.98 -6.64
N LEU A 123 -23.71 -2.51 -6.06
CA LEU A 123 -23.23 -2.94 -4.73
C LEU A 123 -23.64 -1.91 -3.68
N ALA A 124 -24.35 -2.39 -2.66
CA ALA A 124 -24.79 -1.56 -1.54
C ALA A 124 -23.67 -1.37 -0.51
N GLY A 125 -23.65 -0.19 0.08
CA GLY A 125 -22.72 0.13 1.17
C GLY A 125 -21.70 1.21 0.82
N SER A 126 -21.45 2.08 1.79
CA SER A 126 -20.42 3.12 1.75
C SER A 126 -19.67 3.16 3.07
N LEU A 127 -18.42 3.62 3.04
CA LEU A 127 -17.58 3.72 4.23
C LEU A 127 -18.10 4.78 5.22
N ALA A 128 -18.72 5.82 4.70
CA ALA A 128 -19.20 6.95 5.46
C ALA A 128 -20.55 7.44 4.91
N SER A 129 -21.13 8.49 5.45
CA SER A 129 -22.44 9.04 5.05
C SER A 129 -22.49 9.59 3.62
N ARG A 130 -21.33 9.78 2.97
CA ARG A 130 -21.22 10.24 1.57
C ARG A 130 -19.96 9.67 0.91
N PRO A 131 -19.92 9.57 -0.44
CA PRO A 131 -18.73 9.14 -1.16
C PRO A 131 -17.52 10.04 -0.84
N ARG A 132 -16.31 9.45 -0.86
CA ARG A 132 -15.04 10.10 -0.54
C ARG A 132 -14.97 10.76 0.85
N ALA A 133 -15.93 10.49 1.73
CA ALA A 133 -15.83 10.88 3.13
C ALA A 133 -15.12 9.78 3.93
N TYR A 134 -14.34 10.18 4.93
CA TYR A 134 -13.60 9.29 5.80
C TYR A 134 -14.12 9.35 7.24
N PRO A 135 -14.44 8.21 7.87
CA PRO A 135 -14.83 8.16 9.27
C PRO A 135 -13.65 8.48 10.19
N MET A 136 -13.86 9.31 11.20
CA MET A 136 -12.81 9.73 12.11
C MET A 136 -12.64 8.75 13.28
N PHE A 137 -11.37 8.55 13.69
CA PHE A 137 -10.96 7.66 14.79
C PHE A 137 -10.21 8.41 15.90
N PRO A 138 -10.90 9.19 16.72
CA PRO A 138 -10.26 9.97 17.81
C PRO A 138 -9.55 9.11 18.82
N GLU A 139 -9.98 7.87 19.02
CA GLU A 139 -9.35 6.87 19.89
C GLU A 139 -7.91 6.54 19.50
N ASN A 140 -7.54 6.78 18.24
CA ASN A 140 -6.18 6.56 17.77
C ASN A 140 -5.33 7.84 17.81
N PHE A 141 -5.89 8.98 17.35
CA PHE A 141 -5.11 10.20 17.09
C PHE A 141 -5.83 11.50 17.43
N GLY A 142 -6.73 11.49 18.39
CA GLY A 142 -7.51 12.68 18.74
C GLY A 142 -6.66 13.91 19.04
N ASP A 143 -5.49 13.71 19.65
CA ASP A 143 -4.52 14.77 19.96
C ASP A 143 -3.89 15.41 18.72
N LEU A 144 -3.57 14.60 17.69
CA LEU A 144 -2.98 15.09 16.44
C LEU A 144 -4.03 15.73 15.53
N TYR A 145 -5.21 15.11 15.42
CA TYR A 145 -6.32 15.70 14.64
C TYR A 145 -6.73 17.06 15.19
N ASN A 146 -6.77 17.21 16.52
CA ASN A 146 -7.13 18.48 17.16
C ASN A 146 -6.17 19.61 16.80
N LYS A 147 -4.87 19.32 16.64
CA LYS A 147 -3.86 20.32 16.24
C LYS A 147 -4.02 20.80 14.79
N GLU A 148 -4.47 19.92 13.89
CA GLU A 148 -4.55 20.21 12.46
C GLU A 148 -5.97 20.54 11.98
N LEU A 149 -6.98 20.41 12.83
CA LEU A 149 -8.38 20.50 12.44
C LEU A 149 -8.72 21.81 11.71
N GLU A 150 -8.12 22.92 12.12
CA GLU A 150 -8.34 24.24 11.51
C GLU A 150 -7.71 24.37 10.13
N THR A 151 -6.60 23.69 9.90
CA THR A 151 -5.84 23.81 8.66
C THR A 151 -6.07 22.67 7.68
N ILE A 152 -6.78 21.61 8.10
CA ILE A 152 -6.94 20.37 7.31
C ILE A 152 -7.62 20.61 5.95
N SER A 153 -8.49 21.60 5.85
CA SER A 153 -9.21 21.94 4.61
C SER A 153 -8.36 22.73 3.60
N SER A 154 -7.28 23.35 4.07
CA SER A 154 -6.38 24.18 3.23
C SER A 154 -4.98 23.64 3.10
N ARG A 155 -4.66 22.53 3.78
CA ARG A 155 -3.31 21.95 3.76
C ARG A 155 -2.96 21.36 2.38
N SER A 156 -1.68 21.20 2.14
CA SER A 156 -1.13 20.45 1.00
C SER A 156 -0.08 19.46 1.53
N PRO A 157 -0.10 18.17 1.09
CA PRO A 157 -1.14 17.50 0.29
C PRO A 157 -2.38 17.11 1.10
N ASP A 158 -3.33 16.49 0.41
CA ASP A 158 -4.49 15.80 0.98
C ASP A 158 -5.40 16.69 1.86
N PRO A 159 -6.00 17.76 1.31
CA PRO A 159 -7.00 18.55 2.03
C PRO A 159 -8.32 17.77 2.20
N PHE A 160 -8.97 17.94 3.37
CA PHE A 160 -10.27 17.35 3.66
C PHE A 160 -11.26 18.43 4.11
N GLU A 161 -12.43 18.43 3.50
CA GLU A 161 -13.52 19.30 3.94
C GLU A 161 -14.09 18.84 5.28
N VAL A 162 -14.33 19.76 6.19
CA VAL A 162 -14.99 19.52 7.48
C VAL A 162 -15.85 20.75 7.81
N SER A 163 -17.10 20.54 8.26
CA SER A 163 -18.00 21.63 8.64
C SER A 163 -17.60 22.27 9.96
N GLU A 164 -17.89 23.57 10.15
CA GLU A 164 -17.61 24.26 11.40
C GLU A 164 -18.40 23.65 12.58
N ALA A 165 -19.61 23.12 12.32
CA ALA A 165 -20.38 22.42 13.33
C ALA A 165 -19.68 21.13 13.79
N ASP A 166 -19.13 20.36 12.84
CA ASP A 166 -18.38 19.14 13.13
C ASP A 166 -17.07 19.44 13.86
N LYS A 167 -16.34 20.47 13.44
CA LYS A 167 -15.14 20.95 14.16
C LYS A 167 -15.43 21.24 15.61
N LYS A 168 -16.48 22.02 15.86
CA LYS A 168 -16.91 22.39 17.22
C LYS A 168 -17.26 21.18 18.08
N GLU A 169 -18.02 20.22 17.54
CA GLU A 169 -18.36 19.00 18.27
C GLU A 169 -17.13 18.15 18.59
N LEU A 170 -16.21 18.02 17.64
CA LEU A 170 -14.94 17.32 17.86
C LEU A 170 -14.12 17.95 18.96
N GLN A 171 -13.94 19.28 18.92
CA GLN A 171 -13.09 20.02 19.89
C GLN A 171 -13.69 20.14 21.28
N GLU A 172 -15.00 20.35 21.38
CA GLU A 172 -15.66 20.58 22.67
C GLU A 172 -16.03 19.29 23.40
N LYS A 173 -16.29 18.18 22.70
CA LYS A 173 -16.82 16.95 23.29
C LYS A 173 -15.95 15.73 23.03
N ILE A 174 -15.64 15.44 21.77
CA ILE A 174 -15.09 14.15 21.38
C ILE A 174 -13.59 14.06 21.70
N PHE A 175 -12.77 15.01 21.26
CA PHE A 175 -11.34 15.00 21.54
C PHE A 175 -10.98 15.11 23.03
N PRO A 176 -11.66 15.95 23.84
CA PRO A 176 -11.41 15.99 25.27
C PRO A 176 -11.63 14.67 26.00
N PHE A 177 -12.61 13.86 25.56
CA PHE A 177 -12.85 12.53 26.11
C PHE A 177 -11.66 11.57 25.87
N TRP A 178 -11.03 11.64 24.71
CA TRP A 178 -9.92 10.77 24.34
C TRP A 178 -8.54 11.27 24.81
N ARG A 179 -8.45 12.46 25.38
CA ARG A 179 -7.18 13.02 25.88
C ARG A 179 -6.55 12.10 26.92
N GLY A 180 -5.25 11.76 26.71
CA GLY A 180 -4.50 10.83 27.55
C GLY A 180 -4.83 9.36 27.33
N LYS A 181 -5.73 9.02 26.40
CA LYS A 181 -6.18 7.66 26.11
C LYS A 181 -5.96 7.24 24.67
N SER A 182 -5.61 8.16 23.79
CA SER A 182 -5.37 7.82 22.37
C SER A 182 -4.15 6.92 22.21
N ALA A 183 -4.18 6.05 21.21
CA ALA A 183 -3.05 5.15 20.93
C ALA A 183 -1.72 5.90 20.78
N ASN A 184 -1.76 7.09 20.16
CA ASN A 184 -0.58 7.94 19.98
C ASN A 184 -0.02 8.46 21.31
N GLU A 185 -0.88 8.91 22.23
CA GLU A 185 -0.44 9.40 23.56
C GLU A 185 0.11 8.26 24.42
N LEU A 186 -0.54 7.09 24.40
CA LEU A 186 -0.07 5.90 25.13
C LEU A 186 1.31 5.43 24.61
N PHE A 187 1.51 5.42 23.31
CA PHE A 187 2.82 5.10 22.73
C PHE A 187 3.89 6.09 23.17
N SER A 188 3.54 7.37 23.19
CA SER A 188 4.42 8.43 23.66
C SER A 188 4.97 8.19 25.05
N ALA A 189 4.11 7.70 25.92
CA ALA A 189 4.45 7.52 27.34
C ALA A 189 5.42 6.35 27.59
N VAL A 190 5.57 5.41 26.65
CA VAL A 190 6.41 4.22 26.82
C VAL A 190 7.76 4.29 26.11
N LEU A 191 8.01 5.33 25.30
CA LEU A 191 9.29 5.52 24.64
C LEU A 191 10.38 5.97 25.61
N SER A 192 11.58 5.40 25.45
CA SER A 192 12.78 5.89 26.15
C SER A 192 13.27 7.22 25.55
N PRO A 193 14.09 8.00 26.28
CA PRO A 193 14.69 9.22 25.75
C PRO A 193 15.50 9.01 24.46
N ASP A 194 16.18 7.88 24.32
CA ASP A 194 16.99 7.56 23.14
C ASP A 194 16.13 7.27 21.92
N GLU A 195 15.05 6.50 22.09
CA GLU A 195 14.06 6.28 21.04
C GLU A 195 13.40 7.61 20.61
N TRP A 196 13.04 8.44 21.59
CA TRP A 196 12.48 9.77 21.34
C TRP A 196 13.37 10.65 20.46
N ARG A 197 14.67 10.61 20.63
CA ARG A 197 15.62 11.40 19.82
C ARG A 197 15.62 10.99 18.35
N LEU A 198 15.33 9.73 18.05
CA LEU A 198 15.39 9.16 16.71
C LEU A 198 14.03 9.08 16.03
N ILE A 199 12.93 9.00 16.80
CA ILE A 199 11.58 8.80 16.26
C ILE A 199 10.97 10.12 15.81
N PHE A 200 10.47 10.12 14.59
CA PHE A 200 9.79 11.24 13.99
C PHE A 200 8.34 11.35 14.48
N ARG A 201 7.94 12.50 15.02
CA ARG A 201 6.58 12.72 15.55
C ARG A 201 5.86 13.92 14.98
N ASN A 202 6.54 15.01 14.77
CA ASN A 202 5.93 16.25 14.28
C ASN A 202 6.97 17.07 13.51
N PRO A 203 6.69 17.50 12.25
CA PRO A 203 7.60 18.37 11.51
C PRO A 203 7.94 19.68 12.22
N GLU A 204 7.00 20.18 13.02
CA GLU A 204 7.20 21.44 13.78
C GLU A 204 8.09 21.26 15.01
N ASP A 205 8.35 20.02 15.43
CA ASP A 205 9.16 19.70 16.61
C ASP A 205 10.45 18.91 16.27
N LEU A 206 11.04 19.21 15.10
CA LEU A 206 12.35 18.68 14.70
C LEU A 206 13.46 19.06 15.71
N SER A 207 13.21 20.08 16.55
CA SER A 207 14.09 20.43 17.67
C SER A 207 14.28 19.29 18.67
N LYS A 208 13.32 18.36 18.79
CA LYS A 208 13.33 17.28 19.76
C LYS A 208 13.69 15.91 19.18
N SER A 209 13.44 15.66 17.91
CA SER A 209 13.74 14.36 17.27
C SER A 209 14.40 14.53 15.91
N ALA A 210 15.29 13.62 15.55
CA ALA A 210 16.02 13.68 14.29
C ALA A 210 15.23 13.17 13.08
N GLY A 211 14.01 12.70 13.25
CA GLY A 211 13.17 12.23 12.13
C GLY A 211 13.75 11.06 11.35
N ILE A 212 14.43 10.14 12.02
CA ILE A 212 15.19 9.06 11.42
C ILE A 212 14.38 7.76 11.42
N ILE A 213 13.54 7.59 12.42
CA ILE A 213 12.63 6.47 12.55
C ILE A 213 11.20 7.00 12.47
N SER A 214 10.43 6.49 11.52
CA SER A 214 8.99 6.73 11.44
C SER A 214 8.25 5.45 11.78
N LEU A 215 7.63 5.40 12.95
CA LEU A 215 6.74 4.30 13.38
C LEU A 215 5.27 4.58 13.10
N PHE A 216 5.05 5.52 12.27
CA PHE A 216 3.80 6.13 11.97
C PHE A 216 2.72 5.17 11.46
N PRO A 217 2.96 4.28 10.47
CA PRO A 217 1.95 3.30 10.06
C PRO A 217 1.53 2.34 11.18
N ALA A 218 2.43 1.98 12.07
CA ALA A 218 2.14 1.05 13.17
C ALA A 218 1.20 1.59 14.24
N LEU A 219 1.09 2.91 14.34
CA LEU A 219 0.19 3.57 15.29
C LEU A 219 -1.21 3.78 14.73
N LEU A 220 -1.39 3.53 13.42
CA LEU A 220 -2.63 3.79 12.69
C LEU A 220 -3.74 2.76 12.95
N GLY A 221 -3.77 2.10 14.04
CA GLY A 221 -4.66 1.00 14.34
C GLY A 221 -3.85 -0.16 14.85
N THR A 222 -4.14 -1.38 14.42
CA THR A 222 -3.35 -2.58 14.77
C THR A 222 -2.24 -2.91 13.76
N GLY A 223 -1.79 -1.90 13.01
CA GLY A 223 -0.70 -2.00 12.04
C GLY A 223 -1.12 -2.36 10.63
N GLY A 224 -2.39 -2.54 10.38
CA GLY A 224 -2.94 -2.75 9.04
C GLY A 224 -2.49 -4.00 8.31
N HIS A 225 -2.63 -3.94 6.98
CA HIS A 225 -2.08 -4.95 6.09
C HIS A 225 -2.64 -6.35 6.37
N ILE A 226 -3.90 -6.45 6.82
CA ILE A 226 -4.56 -7.73 7.06
C ILE A 226 -5.43 -8.12 5.86
N THR A 227 -5.31 -9.37 5.46
CA THR A 227 -6.24 -10.00 4.52
C THR A 227 -7.16 -10.93 5.31
N LEU A 228 -8.45 -10.66 5.28
CA LEU A 228 -9.45 -11.51 5.95
C LEU A 228 -9.55 -12.90 5.30
N ASP A 229 -10.04 -13.87 6.03
CA ASP A 229 -10.45 -15.17 5.49
C ASP A 229 -11.80 -15.04 4.74
N TYR A 230 -11.75 -14.35 3.57
CA TYR A 230 -12.90 -14.22 2.69
C TYR A 230 -13.50 -15.59 2.28
N PRO A 231 -12.69 -16.61 1.96
CA PRO A 231 -13.22 -17.96 1.73
C PRO A 231 -14.08 -18.50 2.87
N LYS A 232 -13.69 -18.30 4.13
CA LYS A 232 -14.48 -18.68 5.30
C LYS A 232 -15.80 -17.92 5.35
N LEU A 233 -15.75 -16.59 5.17
CA LEU A 233 -16.95 -15.75 5.12
C LEU A 233 -17.94 -16.24 4.05
N LEU A 234 -17.47 -16.48 2.83
CA LEU A 234 -18.32 -16.89 1.71
C LEU A 234 -18.95 -18.26 1.92
N ARG A 235 -18.25 -19.17 2.59
CA ARG A 235 -18.78 -20.52 2.89
C ARG A 235 -19.73 -20.55 4.08
N LYS A 236 -19.56 -19.68 5.10
CA LYS A 236 -20.28 -19.76 6.38
C LYS A 236 -21.21 -18.60 6.66
N GLY A 237 -20.91 -17.42 6.11
CA GLY A 237 -21.54 -16.18 6.55
C GLY A 237 -21.21 -15.85 8.00
N PHE A 238 -21.59 -14.67 8.48
CA PHE A 238 -21.39 -14.30 9.90
C PHE A 238 -22.25 -15.14 10.85
N GLN A 239 -23.36 -15.71 10.38
CA GLN A 239 -24.17 -16.65 11.18
C GLN A 239 -23.35 -17.91 11.53
N GLY A 240 -22.67 -18.53 10.57
CA GLY A 240 -21.84 -19.69 10.81
C GLY A 240 -20.60 -19.39 11.66
N ILE A 241 -20.01 -18.20 11.51
CA ILE A 241 -18.90 -17.73 12.37
C ILE A 241 -19.37 -17.51 13.81
N LYS A 242 -20.56 -16.92 14.00
CA LYS A 242 -21.20 -16.80 15.31
C LYS A 242 -21.43 -18.17 15.96
N GLU A 243 -21.88 -19.15 15.19
CA GLU A 243 -22.07 -20.52 15.68
C GLU A 243 -20.76 -21.18 16.12
N GLU A 244 -19.63 -20.91 15.42
CA GLU A 244 -18.30 -21.36 15.88
C GLU A 244 -17.91 -20.74 17.22
N ALA A 245 -18.16 -19.42 17.40
CA ALA A 245 -17.89 -18.74 18.67
C ALA A 245 -18.77 -19.27 19.79
N LEU A 246 -20.07 -19.53 19.54
CA LEU A 246 -20.98 -20.16 20.49
C LEU A 246 -20.53 -21.59 20.87
N ALA A 247 -20.04 -22.35 19.90
CA ALA A 247 -19.47 -23.68 20.16
C ALA A 247 -18.18 -23.58 20.99
N GLY A 248 -17.38 -22.53 20.75
CA GLY A 248 -16.22 -22.17 21.58
C GLY A 248 -16.64 -21.94 23.05
N LEU A 249 -17.64 -21.09 23.29
CA LEU A 249 -18.17 -20.82 24.64
C LEU A 249 -18.64 -22.08 25.38
N LYS A 250 -19.33 -22.99 24.67
CA LYS A 250 -19.82 -24.22 25.27
C LYS A 250 -18.74 -25.20 25.74
N ARG A 251 -17.50 -25.06 25.21
CA ARG A 251 -16.36 -25.93 25.56
C ARG A 251 -15.55 -25.38 26.74
N LEU A 252 -15.83 -24.18 27.22
CA LEU A 252 -15.07 -23.57 28.29
C LEU A 252 -15.46 -24.18 29.65
N ASP A 253 -14.44 -24.30 30.50
CA ASP A 253 -14.66 -24.67 31.91
C ASP A 253 -14.86 -23.37 32.72
N PRO A 254 -16.05 -23.15 33.33
CA PRO A 254 -16.34 -21.91 34.04
C PRO A 254 -15.49 -21.69 35.30
N ILE A 255 -14.80 -22.72 35.79
CA ILE A 255 -13.89 -22.60 36.95
C ILE A 255 -12.41 -22.52 36.51
N SER A 256 -12.12 -22.55 35.23
CA SER A 256 -10.77 -22.37 34.68
C SER A 256 -10.45 -20.88 34.54
N GLY A 257 -9.45 -20.37 35.27
CA GLY A 257 -8.97 -19.01 35.14
C GLY A 257 -8.48 -18.63 33.73
N SER A 258 -7.91 -19.60 33.01
CA SER A 258 -7.46 -19.41 31.62
C SER A 258 -8.60 -19.23 30.61
N ASP A 259 -9.82 -19.67 30.97
CA ASP A 259 -10.96 -19.61 30.06
C ASP A 259 -11.80 -18.33 30.24
N ILE A 260 -11.51 -17.51 31.25
CA ILE A 260 -12.17 -16.20 31.44
C ILE A 260 -11.93 -15.29 30.24
N GLU A 261 -10.67 -15.14 29.78
CA GLU A 261 -10.36 -14.31 28.63
C GLU A 261 -10.96 -14.85 27.33
N LYS A 262 -11.00 -16.18 27.16
CA LYS A 262 -11.63 -16.81 26.01
C LYS A 262 -13.15 -16.58 26.00
N ASN A 263 -13.81 -16.66 27.16
CA ASN A 263 -15.24 -16.36 27.29
C ASN A 263 -15.53 -14.92 26.80
N ILE A 264 -14.75 -13.96 27.30
CA ILE A 264 -14.90 -12.55 26.93
C ILE A 264 -14.64 -12.35 25.44
N PHE A 265 -13.62 -12.99 24.87
CA PHE A 265 -13.31 -12.94 23.43
C PHE A 265 -14.45 -13.50 22.57
N TYR A 266 -14.95 -14.68 22.85
CA TYR A 266 -16.04 -15.26 22.06
C TYR A 266 -17.31 -14.41 22.10
N ARG A 267 -17.64 -13.83 23.24
CA ARG A 267 -18.76 -12.89 23.36
C ARG A 267 -18.57 -11.64 22.52
N ALA A 268 -17.36 -11.10 22.46
CA ALA A 268 -17.04 -9.97 21.61
C ALA A 268 -17.18 -10.32 20.11
N VAL A 269 -16.72 -11.50 19.69
CA VAL A 269 -16.90 -11.99 18.32
C VAL A 269 -18.37 -12.13 17.95
N ILE A 270 -19.19 -12.69 18.86
CA ILE A 270 -20.65 -12.85 18.65
C ILE A 270 -21.29 -11.48 18.40
N GLU A 271 -20.96 -10.49 19.21
CA GLU A 271 -21.45 -9.11 19.09
C GLU A 271 -21.10 -8.49 17.73
N CYS A 272 -19.85 -8.70 17.27
CA CYS A 272 -19.43 -8.22 15.94
C CYS A 272 -20.18 -8.93 14.79
N CYS A 273 -20.38 -10.24 14.89
CA CYS A 273 -21.14 -11.00 13.88
C CYS A 273 -22.59 -10.51 13.79
N GLU A 274 -23.24 -10.25 14.92
CA GLU A 274 -24.60 -9.72 14.96
C GLU A 274 -24.66 -8.34 14.31
N GLY A 275 -23.69 -7.46 14.60
CA GLY A 275 -23.61 -6.13 13.95
C GLY A 275 -23.51 -6.22 12.44
N MET A 276 -22.68 -7.12 11.91
CA MET A 276 -22.54 -7.31 10.46
C MET A 276 -23.79 -7.86 9.79
N MET A 277 -24.51 -8.78 10.45
CA MET A 277 -25.79 -9.30 9.94
C MET A 277 -26.85 -8.21 9.92
N GLU A 278 -26.98 -7.43 11.00
CA GLU A 278 -27.91 -6.31 11.09
C GLU A 278 -27.61 -5.24 10.04
N PHE A 279 -26.34 -4.98 9.76
CA PHE A 279 -25.89 -4.03 8.73
C PHE A 279 -26.39 -4.43 7.33
N GLY A 280 -26.24 -5.70 6.94
CA GLY A 280 -26.78 -6.18 5.68
C GLY A 280 -28.30 -6.03 5.59
N LEU A 281 -29.03 -6.41 6.66
CA LEU A 281 -30.49 -6.28 6.71
C LEU A 281 -30.98 -4.83 6.63
N ARG A 282 -30.22 -3.85 7.12
CA ARG A 282 -30.55 -2.42 6.96
C ARG A 282 -30.53 -2.01 5.50
N PHE A 283 -29.53 -2.43 4.73
CA PHE A 283 -29.49 -2.17 3.28
C PHE A 283 -30.57 -2.90 2.51
N SER A 284 -30.92 -4.11 2.91
CA SER A 284 -32.05 -4.85 2.32
C SER A 284 -33.35 -4.06 2.43
N ARG A 285 -33.69 -3.58 3.64
CA ARG A 285 -34.91 -2.77 3.87
C ARG A 285 -34.86 -1.44 3.11
N LEU A 286 -33.72 -0.76 3.08
CA LEU A 286 -33.56 0.48 2.32
C LEU A 286 -33.79 0.25 0.82
N ALA A 287 -33.20 -0.79 0.26
CA ALA A 287 -33.33 -1.12 -1.15
C ALA A 287 -34.79 -1.46 -1.52
N GLU A 288 -35.51 -2.17 -0.66
CA GLU A 288 -36.92 -2.52 -0.84
C GLU A 288 -37.83 -1.27 -0.80
N GLU A 289 -37.58 -0.37 0.16
CA GLU A 289 -38.28 0.91 0.25
C GLU A 289 -38.05 1.77 -1.00
N MET A 290 -36.78 1.85 -1.47
CA MET A 290 -36.45 2.57 -2.70
C MET A 290 -37.10 1.93 -3.92
N ALA A 291 -37.08 0.61 -4.04
CA ALA A 291 -37.71 -0.12 -5.13
C ALA A 291 -39.23 0.16 -5.23
N SER A 292 -39.91 0.27 -4.08
CA SER A 292 -41.36 0.55 -4.04
C SER A 292 -41.72 1.93 -4.60
N LYS A 293 -40.78 2.87 -4.60
CA LYS A 293 -40.92 4.27 -5.04
C LYS A 293 -40.30 4.54 -6.41
N GLU A 294 -39.52 3.59 -6.93
CA GLU A 294 -38.73 3.75 -8.17
C GLU A 294 -39.66 3.65 -9.42
N PRO A 295 -39.74 4.70 -10.24
CA PRO A 295 -40.61 4.67 -11.44
C PRO A 295 -39.99 3.86 -12.58
N ASP A 296 -38.63 3.84 -12.72
CA ASP A 296 -37.97 3.09 -13.78
C ASP A 296 -38.03 1.59 -13.51
N PRO A 297 -38.63 0.79 -14.39
CA PRO A 297 -38.73 -0.67 -14.17
C PRO A 297 -37.40 -1.38 -14.07
N GLY A 298 -36.41 -0.93 -14.84
CA GLY A 298 -35.04 -1.51 -14.81
C GLY A 298 -34.37 -1.26 -13.47
N ARG A 299 -34.39 0.00 -13.01
CA ARG A 299 -33.79 0.35 -11.71
C ARG A 299 -34.54 -0.29 -10.54
N ARG A 300 -35.87 -0.35 -10.63
CA ARG A 300 -36.71 -1.06 -9.65
C ARG A 300 -36.28 -2.53 -9.50
N GLN A 301 -36.07 -3.22 -10.61
CA GLN A 301 -35.61 -4.62 -10.59
C GLN A 301 -34.21 -4.74 -9.97
N GLU A 302 -33.32 -3.82 -10.26
CA GLU A 302 -31.97 -3.80 -9.63
C GLU A 302 -32.08 -3.61 -8.11
N LEU A 303 -32.89 -2.66 -7.63
CA LEU A 303 -33.09 -2.41 -6.20
C LEU A 303 -33.73 -3.63 -5.50
N GLN A 304 -34.65 -4.30 -6.15
CA GLN A 304 -35.20 -5.58 -5.65
C GLN A 304 -34.11 -6.66 -5.53
N THR A 305 -33.24 -6.75 -6.51
CA THR A 305 -32.09 -7.67 -6.48
C THR A 305 -31.14 -7.32 -5.34
N ILE A 306 -30.82 -6.04 -5.16
CA ILE A 306 -29.98 -5.56 -4.04
C ILE A 306 -30.65 -5.93 -2.69
N SER A 307 -31.97 -5.72 -2.55
CA SER A 307 -32.70 -6.10 -1.34
C SER A 307 -32.58 -7.59 -1.06
N GLN A 308 -32.81 -8.45 -2.06
CA GLN A 308 -32.68 -9.89 -1.93
C GLN A 308 -31.26 -10.33 -1.55
N VAL A 309 -30.24 -9.77 -2.21
CA VAL A 309 -28.83 -10.06 -1.92
C VAL A 309 -28.49 -9.66 -0.47
N CYS A 310 -28.80 -8.42 -0.08
CA CYS A 310 -28.49 -7.88 1.25
C CYS A 310 -29.30 -8.54 2.37
N SER A 311 -30.47 -9.15 2.08
CA SER A 311 -31.23 -9.94 3.07
C SER A 311 -30.52 -11.23 3.49
N ARG A 312 -29.61 -11.72 2.66
CA ARG A 312 -28.87 -12.96 2.89
C ARG A 312 -27.45 -12.73 3.34
N VAL A 313 -26.71 -11.88 2.62
CA VAL A 313 -25.29 -11.64 2.90
C VAL A 313 -25.11 -10.29 3.61
N PRO A 314 -24.14 -10.19 4.52
CA PRO A 314 -23.09 -11.14 4.83
C PRO A 314 -23.46 -12.20 5.91
N GLY A 315 -24.75 -12.31 6.27
CA GLY A 315 -25.21 -13.20 7.34
C GLY A 315 -25.10 -14.69 6.98
N SER A 316 -25.57 -15.07 5.80
CA SER A 316 -25.62 -16.46 5.32
C SER A 316 -24.51 -16.78 4.32
N PRO A 317 -24.20 -18.06 4.04
CA PRO A 317 -23.32 -18.48 2.96
C PRO A 317 -23.75 -17.88 1.60
N SER A 318 -22.77 -17.44 0.80
CA SER A 318 -23.02 -16.92 -0.54
C SER A 318 -23.37 -18.03 -1.54
N ARG A 319 -24.37 -17.80 -2.40
CA ARG A 319 -24.86 -18.77 -3.39
C ARG A 319 -24.57 -18.35 -4.82
N SER A 320 -24.25 -17.07 -5.06
CA SER A 320 -24.01 -16.54 -6.38
C SER A 320 -22.79 -15.63 -6.38
N PHE A 321 -22.28 -15.32 -7.56
CA PHE A 321 -21.19 -14.36 -7.75
C PHE A 321 -21.54 -12.97 -7.18
N TYR A 322 -22.78 -12.52 -7.39
CA TYR A 322 -23.26 -11.26 -6.85
C TYR A 322 -23.29 -11.26 -5.31
N GLU A 323 -23.89 -12.30 -4.69
CA GLU A 323 -23.88 -12.43 -3.24
C GLU A 323 -22.46 -12.46 -2.67
N ALA A 324 -21.54 -13.15 -3.35
CA ALA A 324 -20.15 -13.23 -2.92
C ALA A 324 -19.43 -11.87 -2.98
N LEU A 325 -19.60 -11.10 -4.07
CA LEU A 325 -19.06 -9.74 -4.18
C LEU A 325 -19.62 -8.79 -3.11
N GLN A 326 -20.94 -8.83 -2.89
CA GLN A 326 -21.58 -7.99 -1.87
C GLN A 326 -21.10 -8.36 -0.45
N ALA A 327 -20.93 -9.65 -0.15
CA ALA A 327 -20.40 -10.11 1.14
C ALA A 327 -18.96 -9.64 1.37
N VAL A 328 -18.11 -9.72 0.35
CA VAL A 328 -16.72 -9.23 0.38
C VAL A 328 -16.69 -7.72 0.64
N TRP A 329 -17.54 -6.95 -0.06
CA TRP A 329 -17.61 -5.49 0.12
C TRP A 329 -18.07 -5.11 1.53
N PHE A 330 -19.12 -5.73 2.06
CA PHE A 330 -19.56 -5.50 3.44
C PHE A 330 -18.49 -5.86 4.46
N ALA A 331 -17.80 -6.98 4.29
CA ALA A 331 -16.70 -7.36 5.17
C ALA A 331 -15.56 -6.34 5.11
N TYR A 332 -15.26 -5.80 3.93
CA TYR A 332 -14.24 -4.75 3.78
C TYR A 332 -14.64 -3.46 4.50
N ILE A 333 -15.91 -3.04 4.42
CA ILE A 333 -16.43 -1.91 5.21
C ILE A 333 -16.22 -2.20 6.71
N GLY A 334 -16.49 -3.41 7.18
CA GLY A 334 -16.28 -3.81 8.57
C GLY A 334 -14.86 -3.58 9.06
N ILE A 335 -13.83 -3.89 8.24
CA ILE A 335 -12.42 -3.60 8.58
C ILE A 335 -12.26 -2.10 8.90
N LEU A 336 -12.75 -1.26 8.00
CA LEU A 336 -12.58 0.19 8.06
C LEU A 336 -13.54 0.87 9.06
N GLN A 337 -14.41 0.13 9.73
CA GLN A 337 -15.22 0.61 10.86
C GLN A 337 -14.69 0.17 12.22
N GLU A 338 -14.02 -0.98 12.30
CA GLU A 338 -13.44 -1.46 13.56
C GLU A 338 -12.14 -0.74 13.88
N ASP A 339 -11.26 -0.59 12.89
CA ASP A 339 -9.90 -0.15 13.11
C ASP A 339 -9.48 0.96 12.13
N TYR A 340 -8.69 1.91 12.64
CA TYR A 340 -8.04 2.93 11.81
C TYR A 340 -6.91 2.27 11.02
N ASP A 341 -7.28 1.64 9.94
CA ASP A 341 -6.36 0.82 9.20
C ASP A 341 -6.37 1.13 7.70
N ARG A 342 -5.26 0.85 7.07
CA ARG A 342 -5.09 0.97 5.63
C ARG A 342 -4.26 -0.20 5.09
N CYS A 343 -4.14 -0.26 3.78
CA CYS A 343 -3.38 -1.29 3.10
C CYS A 343 -3.97 -2.70 3.28
N ASN A 344 -5.28 -2.78 3.56
CA ASN A 344 -5.98 -4.05 3.67
C ASN A 344 -6.35 -4.55 2.26
N PRO A 345 -5.79 -5.65 1.80
CA PRO A 345 -6.12 -6.21 0.50
C PRO A 345 -7.41 -7.02 0.56
N LEU A 346 -8.05 -7.14 -0.60
CA LEU A 346 -9.16 -8.07 -0.77
C LEU A 346 -8.68 -9.51 -0.98
N GLY A 347 -7.37 -9.75 -0.95
CA GLY A 347 -6.81 -11.06 -1.23
C GLY A 347 -6.97 -11.46 -2.70
N ARG A 348 -6.84 -12.75 -2.96
CA ARG A 348 -6.89 -13.34 -4.31
C ARG A 348 -8.33 -13.48 -4.80
N ILE A 349 -8.93 -12.35 -5.12
CA ILE A 349 -10.33 -12.25 -5.53
C ILE A 349 -10.62 -13.11 -6.77
N ASP A 350 -9.67 -13.21 -7.70
CA ASP A 350 -9.75 -14.06 -8.88
C ASP A 350 -9.77 -15.57 -8.56
N SER A 351 -9.27 -15.96 -7.40
CA SER A 351 -9.23 -17.35 -6.95
C SER A 351 -10.50 -17.72 -6.17
N TYR A 352 -10.80 -17.00 -5.06
CA TYR A 352 -11.89 -17.41 -4.18
C TYR A 352 -13.29 -17.08 -4.72
N LEU A 353 -13.43 -16.13 -5.64
CA LEU A 353 -14.70 -15.86 -6.34
C LEU A 353 -14.90 -16.72 -7.59
N TYR A 354 -13.85 -17.29 -8.15
CA TYR A 354 -13.92 -18.03 -9.41
C TYR A 354 -14.94 -19.19 -9.36
N PRO A 355 -15.06 -20.00 -8.29
CA PRO A 355 -16.09 -21.05 -8.21
C PRO A 355 -17.54 -20.53 -8.31
N PHE A 356 -17.81 -19.33 -7.78
CA PHE A 356 -19.13 -18.69 -7.89
C PHE A 356 -19.36 -18.16 -9.31
N TYR A 357 -18.36 -17.50 -9.88
CA TYR A 357 -18.39 -17.01 -11.24
C TYR A 357 -18.63 -18.16 -12.23
N GLN A 358 -17.84 -19.21 -12.16
CA GLN A 358 -17.93 -20.36 -13.07
C GLN A 358 -19.31 -21.00 -13.00
N ARG A 359 -19.80 -21.32 -11.80
CA ARG A 359 -21.11 -21.92 -11.61
C ARG A 359 -22.22 -21.04 -12.20
N ASP A 360 -22.24 -19.76 -11.92
CA ASP A 360 -23.28 -18.85 -12.42
C ASP A 360 -23.22 -18.69 -13.93
N ARG A 361 -22.01 -18.78 -14.53
CA ARG A 361 -21.79 -18.83 -15.98
C ARG A 361 -22.32 -20.13 -16.59
N ASP A 362 -21.98 -21.26 -16.01
CA ASP A 362 -22.35 -22.60 -16.51
C ASP A 362 -23.88 -22.81 -16.44
N GLU A 363 -24.51 -22.25 -15.42
CA GLU A 363 -25.99 -22.30 -15.24
C GLU A 363 -26.72 -21.17 -15.97
N GLY A 364 -26.03 -20.30 -16.72
CA GLY A 364 -26.64 -19.22 -17.52
C GLY A 364 -27.27 -18.08 -16.70
N ARG A 365 -26.95 -17.97 -15.41
CA ARG A 365 -27.44 -16.90 -14.51
C ARG A 365 -26.63 -15.60 -14.62
N LEU A 366 -25.44 -15.65 -15.18
CA LEU A 366 -24.52 -14.52 -15.27
C LEU A 366 -23.89 -14.46 -16.65
N THR A 367 -23.89 -13.31 -17.32
CA THR A 367 -23.10 -13.08 -18.54
C THR A 367 -21.70 -12.57 -18.19
N VAL A 368 -20.79 -12.56 -19.15
CA VAL A 368 -19.44 -12.00 -18.99
C VAL A 368 -19.52 -10.50 -18.69
N GLU A 369 -20.41 -9.80 -19.41
CA GLU A 369 -20.63 -8.35 -19.28
C GLU A 369 -21.23 -7.99 -17.92
N GLN A 370 -22.19 -8.77 -17.43
CA GLN A 370 -22.77 -8.57 -16.09
C GLN A 370 -21.74 -8.80 -14.98
N ALA A 371 -20.89 -9.81 -15.13
CA ALA A 371 -19.79 -10.04 -14.19
C ALA A 371 -18.79 -8.89 -14.20
N GLN A 372 -18.47 -8.35 -15.40
CA GLN A 372 -17.58 -7.22 -15.55
C GLN A 372 -18.18 -5.96 -14.91
N ASP A 373 -19.45 -5.66 -15.14
CA ASP A 373 -20.14 -4.51 -14.50
C ASP A 373 -20.11 -4.59 -12.97
N LEU A 374 -20.31 -5.78 -12.40
CA LEU A 374 -20.23 -5.98 -10.95
C LEU A 374 -18.81 -5.76 -10.42
N LEU A 375 -17.77 -6.23 -11.14
CA LEU A 375 -16.39 -5.99 -10.78
C LEU A 375 -16.02 -4.51 -10.90
N ASP A 376 -16.41 -3.85 -11.98
CA ASP A 376 -16.17 -2.44 -12.21
C ASP A 376 -16.84 -1.59 -11.10
N CYS A 377 -18.07 -1.97 -10.67
CA CYS A 377 -18.73 -1.35 -9.52
C CYS A 377 -17.94 -1.55 -8.22
N LEU A 378 -17.34 -2.73 -7.98
CA LEU A 378 -16.48 -2.95 -6.82
C LEU A 378 -15.21 -2.07 -6.88
N TRP A 379 -14.57 -1.94 -8.06
CA TRP A 379 -13.42 -1.05 -8.24
C TRP A 379 -13.78 0.41 -7.94
N LEU A 380 -14.95 0.86 -8.39
CA LEU A 380 -15.45 2.20 -8.08
C LEU A 380 -15.71 2.39 -6.58
N LYS A 381 -16.32 1.40 -5.92
CA LYS A 381 -16.52 1.41 -4.45
C LYS A 381 -15.19 1.50 -3.68
N LEU A 382 -14.17 0.77 -4.11
CA LEU A 382 -12.83 0.87 -3.54
C LEU A 382 -12.19 2.23 -3.82
N GLY A 383 -12.41 2.79 -5.02
CA GLY A 383 -11.96 4.13 -5.41
C GLY A 383 -12.60 5.27 -4.62
N GLU A 384 -13.79 5.07 -4.06
CA GLU A 384 -14.46 6.04 -3.18
C GLU A 384 -13.79 6.19 -1.81
N THR A 385 -13.04 5.19 -1.37
CA THR A 385 -12.45 5.19 -0.03
C THR A 385 -11.29 6.17 0.07
N ASN A 386 -11.19 6.84 1.20
CA ASN A 386 -10.09 7.74 1.54
C ASN A 386 -9.54 7.40 2.92
N HIS A 387 -8.37 7.96 3.23
CA HIS A 387 -7.74 7.80 4.52
C HIS A 387 -7.17 9.14 4.99
N VAL A 388 -7.61 9.60 6.16
CA VAL A 388 -7.11 10.83 6.77
C VAL A 388 -5.82 10.53 7.52
N THR A 389 -4.77 11.24 7.18
CA THR A 389 -3.50 11.26 7.88
C THR A 389 -3.18 12.68 8.34
N TRP A 390 -2.30 12.84 9.30
CA TRP A 390 -1.87 14.19 9.75
C TRP A 390 -0.56 14.62 9.09
N GLY A 391 -0.25 15.88 9.15
CA GLY A 391 0.85 16.64 8.53
C GLY A 391 1.98 15.87 7.85
N LEU A 392 2.96 15.39 8.62
CA LEU A 392 4.07 14.65 8.03
C LEU A 392 3.64 13.36 7.37
N SER A 393 2.68 12.67 7.93
CA SER A 393 2.14 11.45 7.35
C SER A 393 1.50 11.68 6.00
N ALA A 394 0.76 12.77 5.84
CA ALA A 394 0.22 13.15 4.56
C ALA A 394 1.35 13.37 3.54
N LYS A 395 2.47 13.99 3.95
CA LYS A 395 3.66 14.14 3.08
C LYS A 395 4.33 12.81 2.73
N MET A 396 4.42 11.88 3.68
CA MET A 396 5.00 10.54 3.46
C MET A 396 4.10 9.59 2.66
N THR A 397 2.80 9.90 2.53
CA THR A 397 1.81 9.07 1.83
C THR A 397 0.81 9.95 1.08
N ALA A 398 1.32 10.91 0.30
CA ALA A 398 0.51 11.89 -0.42
C ALA A 398 -0.41 11.24 -1.48
N GLY A 399 -1.60 11.80 -1.71
CA GLY A 399 -2.55 11.40 -2.75
C GLY A 399 -3.72 10.56 -2.24
N PHE A 400 -4.11 10.68 -0.97
CA PHE A 400 -5.24 9.98 -0.34
C PHE A 400 -5.20 8.44 -0.37
N PRO A 401 -4.04 7.77 -0.35
CA PRO A 401 -4.00 6.34 -0.61
C PRO A 401 -4.55 5.53 0.57
N VAL A 402 -5.55 4.70 0.33
CA VAL A 402 -5.91 3.59 1.22
C VAL A 402 -5.05 2.36 0.93
N GLN A 403 -4.50 2.29 -0.28
CA GLN A 403 -3.56 1.25 -0.74
C GLN A 403 -4.14 -0.17 -0.67
N GLN A 404 -5.41 -0.33 -1.08
CA GLN A 404 -5.98 -1.66 -1.28
C GLN A 404 -5.25 -2.36 -2.42
N GLN A 405 -4.77 -3.56 -2.16
CA GLN A 405 -4.17 -4.42 -3.17
C GLN A 405 -5.16 -5.50 -3.62
N ILE A 406 -5.16 -5.79 -4.90
CA ILE A 406 -5.88 -6.93 -5.47
C ILE A 406 -4.88 -7.78 -6.25
N PRO A 407 -4.26 -8.78 -5.61
CA PRO A 407 -3.38 -9.71 -6.29
C PRO A 407 -4.16 -10.71 -7.14
N VAL A 408 -3.73 -10.90 -8.37
CA VAL A 408 -4.29 -11.86 -9.32
C VAL A 408 -3.19 -12.71 -9.97
N GLY A 409 -3.54 -13.87 -10.50
CA GLY A 409 -2.60 -14.85 -11.04
C GLY A 409 -1.78 -15.56 -9.96
N GLY A 410 -0.52 -15.89 -10.23
CA GLY A 410 0.36 -16.61 -9.31
C GLY A 410 0.08 -18.10 -9.21
N LEU A 411 0.48 -18.72 -8.12
CA LEU A 411 0.38 -20.18 -7.93
C LEU A 411 -0.86 -20.57 -7.12
N THR A 412 -1.44 -21.74 -7.42
CA THR A 412 -2.37 -22.43 -6.51
C THR A 412 -1.63 -23.00 -5.30
N PRO A 413 -2.30 -23.36 -4.20
CA PRO A 413 -1.66 -24.03 -3.07
C PRO A 413 -0.83 -25.26 -3.49
N GLU A 414 -1.29 -26.02 -4.51
CA GLU A 414 -0.62 -27.20 -5.06
C GLU A 414 0.58 -26.86 -5.96
N GLY A 415 0.77 -25.57 -6.32
CA GLY A 415 1.89 -25.12 -7.11
C GLY A 415 1.65 -25.11 -8.62
N LYS A 416 0.41 -25.14 -9.06
CA LYS A 416 0.01 -24.94 -10.47
C LYS A 416 -0.23 -23.47 -10.74
N ASP A 417 -0.22 -23.06 -12.00
CA ASP A 417 -0.68 -21.73 -12.40
C ASP A 417 -2.14 -21.51 -12.01
N ALA A 418 -2.44 -20.37 -11.41
CA ALA A 418 -3.76 -20.02 -10.91
C ALA A 418 -4.54 -19.06 -11.81
N THR A 419 -3.95 -18.67 -12.94
CA THR A 419 -4.59 -17.76 -13.91
C THR A 419 -5.88 -18.39 -14.45
N ASN A 420 -6.96 -17.63 -14.45
CA ASN A 420 -8.28 -18.07 -14.87
C ASN A 420 -9.04 -16.90 -15.54
N PRO A 421 -10.23 -17.13 -16.15
CA PRO A 421 -11.00 -16.07 -16.80
C PRO A 421 -11.28 -14.85 -15.93
N LEU A 422 -11.52 -15.04 -14.63
CA LEU A 422 -11.77 -13.94 -13.70
C LEU A 422 -10.52 -13.08 -13.45
N THR A 423 -9.32 -13.67 -13.55
CA THR A 423 -8.03 -12.93 -13.53
C THR A 423 -8.02 -11.83 -14.58
N TYR A 424 -8.42 -12.16 -15.80
CA TYR A 424 -8.46 -11.19 -16.92
C TYR A 424 -9.55 -10.13 -16.73
N GLN A 425 -10.71 -10.50 -16.15
CA GLN A 425 -11.77 -9.53 -15.85
C GLN A 425 -11.36 -8.56 -14.73
N CYS A 426 -10.60 -9.01 -13.74
CA CYS A 426 -10.03 -8.11 -12.73
C CYS A 426 -9.05 -7.10 -13.34
N ILE A 427 -8.20 -7.54 -14.28
CA ILE A 427 -7.32 -6.63 -15.03
C ILE A 427 -8.16 -5.65 -15.86
N GLN A 428 -9.23 -6.15 -16.51
CA GLN A 428 -10.15 -5.34 -17.29
C GLN A 428 -10.85 -4.28 -16.44
N ALA A 429 -11.26 -4.60 -15.21
CA ALA A 429 -11.89 -3.63 -14.30
C ALA A 429 -10.96 -2.44 -13.99
N SER A 430 -9.66 -2.68 -13.82
CA SER A 430 -8.67 -1.59 -13.69
C SER A 430 -8.55 -0.77 -14.97
N MET A 431 -8.63 -1.39 -16.14
CA MET A 431 -8.60 -0.70 -17.44
C MET A 431 -9.86 0.14 -17.66
N ASN A 432 -11.04 -0.34 -17.25
CA ASN A 432 -12.32 0.34 -17.39
C ASN A 432 -12.42 1.56 -16.46
N THR A 433 -12.06 1.39 -15.20
CA THR A 433 -12.30 2.41 -14.17
C THR A 433 -11.23 3.48 -14.11
N ARG A 434 -9.96 3.15 -14.40
CA ARG A 434 -8.81 4.09 -14.42
C ARG A 434 -8.76 4.97 -13.18
N LEU A 435 -8.73 4.35 -12.01
CA LEU A 435 -8.65 4.99 -10.72
C LEU A 435 -7.26 4.79 -10.10
N HIS A 436 -6.90 5.66 -9.15
CA HIS A 436 -5.65 5.53 -8.39
C HIS A 436 -5.64 4.28 -7.49
N GLN A 437 -6.81 3.78 -7.14
CA GLN A 437 -7.03 2.56 -6.34
C GLN A 437 -8.35 1.88 -6.74
N PRO A 438 -8.48 0.54 -6.52
CA PRO A 438 -7.49 -0.35 -5.91
C PRO A 438 -6.26 -0.56 -6.79
N SER A 439 -5.12 -0.87 -6.16
CA SER A 439 -3.92 -1.26 -6.90
C SER A 439 -4.01 -2.73 -7.28
N ILE A 440 -4.15 -3.02 -8.57
CA ILE A 440 -4.06 -4.39 -9.05
C ILE A 440 -2.60 -4.84 -9.10
N THR A 441 -2.33 -6.05 -8.62
CA THR A 441 -1.01 -6.68 -8.57
C THR A 441 -1.03 -7.96 -9.40
N ILE A 442 -0.09 -8.09 -10.32
CA ILE A 442 0.09 -9.33 -11.08
C ILE A 442 1.17 -10.16 -10.41
N ARG A 443 0.82 -11.36 -9.96
CA ARG A 443 1.77 -12.33 -9.43
C ARG A 443 2.27 -13.19 -10.59
N LEU A 444 3.58 -13.13 -10.82
CA LEU A 444 4.26 -13.84 -11.92
C LEU A 444 5.16 -14.95 -11.37
N HIS A 445 5.23 -16.03 -12.13
CA HIS A 445 6.16 -17.15 -11.91
C HIS A 445 6.62 -17.73 -13.26
N LYS A 446 7.54 -18.69 -13.24
CA LYS A 446 8.13 -19.25 -14.45
C LYS A 446 7.12 -19.89 -15.43
N GLN A 447 5.98 -20.35 -14.91
CA GLN A 447 4.94 -21.02 -15.69
C GLN A 447 3.74 -20.10 -16.00
N SER A 448 3.82 -18.81 -15.66
CA SER A 448 2.75 -17.85 -15.99
C SER A 448 2.47 -17.81 -17.48
N PRO A 449 1.20 -17.87 -17.93
CA PRO A 449 0.86 -17.89 -19.34
C PRO A 449 1.21 -16.57 -20.01
N MET A 450 1.56 -16.66 -21.31
CA MET A 450 1.97 -15.50 -22.12
C MET A 450 0.85 -14.46 -22.20
N GLU A 451 -0.40 -14.89 -22.25
CA GLU A 451 -1.58 -14.03 -22.30
C GLU A 451 -1.67 -13.14 -21.05
N LEU A 452 -1.26 -13.64 -19.86
CA LEU A 452 -1.21 -12.84 -18.64
C LEU A 452 -0.15 -11.74 -18.74
N TYR A 453 1.05 -12.05 -19.26
CA TYR A 453 2.08 -11.05 -19.52
C TYR A 453 1.60 -9.96 -20.48
N ILE A 454 0.97 -10.36 -21.59
CA ILE A 454 0.46 -9.44 -22.59
C ILE A 454 -0.63 -8.53 -22.02
N LYS A 455 -1.65 -9.11 -21.34
CA LYS A 455 -2.76 -8.32 -20.77
C LYS A 455 -2.28 -7.36 -19.68
N ALA A 456 -1.36 -7.81 -18.83
CA ALA A 456 -0.75 -6.97 -17.79
C ALA A 456 0.09 -5.83 -18.39
N ALA A 457 0.87 -6.12 -19.45
CA ALA A 457 1.63 -5.10 -20.18
C ALA A 457 0.71 -4.10 -20.91
N GLN A 458 -0.43 -4.54 -21.45
CA GLN A 458 -1.44 -3.65 -22.02
C GLN A 458 -2.01 -2.68 -20.98
N LEU A 459 -2.32 -3.15 -19.75
CA LEU A 459 -2.75 -2.27 -18.67
C LEU A 459 -1.64 -1.26 -18.28
N ALA A 460 -0.40 -1.72 -18.15
CA ALA A 460 0.73 -0.85 -17.80
C ALA A 460 0.91 0.28 -18.81
N ARG A 461 0.81 -0.02 -20.12
CA ARG A 461 0.91 0.97 -21.21
C ARG A 461 -0.15 2.06 -21.18
N MET A 462 -1.24 1.87 -20.46
CA MET A 462 -2.27 2.92 -20.28
C MET A 462 -1.77 4.13 -19.47
N GLY A 463 -0.60 4.01 -18.84
CA GLY A 463 -0.01 5.11 -18.06
C GLY A 463 -0.71 5.40 -16.74
N THR A 464 -1.54 4.48 -16.23
CA THR A 464 -2.23 4.63 -14.94
C THR A 464 -1.37 4.29 -13.72
N GLY A 465 -0.12 3.86 -13.94
CA GLY A 465 0.75 3.35 -12.89
C GLY A 465 0.34 1.95 -12.37
N HIS A 466 -0.63 1.32 -13.00
CA HIS A 466 -1.03 -0.07 -12.78
C HIS A 466 -0.61 -0.95 -13.95
N PRO A 467 -0.37 -2.26 -13.69
CA PRO A 467 -0.29 -2.95 -12.41
C PRO A 467 1.09 -2.85 -11.77
N SER A 468 1.22 -3.32 -10.51
CA SER A 468 2.50 -3.73 -9.96
C SER A 468 2.72 -5.23 -10.20
N PHE A 469 3.99 -5.65 -10.23
CA PHE A 469 4.38 -7.04 -10.50
C PHE A 469 5.11 -7.63 -9.31
N PHE A 470 4.73 -8.83 -8.89
CA PHE A 470 5.36 -9.60 -7.83
C PHE A 470 5.88 -10.92 -8.38
N ASN A 471 7.02 -11.35 -7.86
CA ASN A 471 7.72 -12.55 -8.33
C ASN A 471 7.54 -13.69 -7.32
N ASP A 472 6.68 -14.66 -7.63
CA ASP A 472 6.42 -15.81 -6.77
C ASP A 472 7.67 -16.68 -6.55
N GLU A 473 8.64 -16.68 -7.48
CA GLU A 473 9.92 -17.39 -7.35
C GLU A 473 10.79 -16.85 -6.18
N VAL A 474 10.45 -15.69 -5.64
CA VAL A 474 11.17 -15.04 -4.54
C VAL A 474 10.26 -14.90 -3.30
N VAL A 475 9.02 -14.45 -3.50
CA VAL A 475 8.11 -14.18 -2.39
C VAL A 475 7.74 -15.45 -1.65
N VAL A 476 7.41 -16.53 -2.37
CA VAL A 476 7.02 -17.81 -1.75
C VAL A 476 8.17 -18.39 -0.91
N PRO A 477 9.41 -18.53 -1.41
CA PRO A 477 10.54 -18.97 -0.57
C PRO A 477 10.82 -18.08 0.65
N ALA A 478 10.63 -16.75 0.53
CA ALA A 478 10.81 -15.83 1.65
C ALA A 478 9.79 -16.06 2.78
N LEU A 479 8.53 -16.30 2.43
CA LEU A 479 7.48 -16.62 3.39
C LEU A 479 7.73 -17.97 4.06
N VAL A 480 8.12 -19.00 3.29
CA VAL A 480 8.48 -20.32 3.83
C VAL A 480 9.67 -20.22 4.81
N LYS A 481 10.68 -19.39 4.50
CA LYS A 481 11.80 -19.13 5.40
C LYS A 481 11.37 -18.53 6.74
N ASN A 482 10.26 -17.79 6.77
CA ASN A 482 9.67 -17.22 7.98
C ASN A 482 8.71 -18.21 8.71
N GLY A 483 8.73 -19.49 8.36
CA GLY A 483 7.96 -20.53 9.04
C GLY A 483 6.52 -20.72 8.55
N ILE A 484 6.17 -20.13 7.41
CA ILE A 484 4.85 -20.31 6.77
C ILE A 484 4.89 -21.61 5.95
N SER A 485 3.80 -22.40 6.00
CA SER A 485 3.69 -23.60 5.16
C SER A 485 3.81 -23.25 3.67
N LEU A 486 4.30 -24.17 2.86
CA LEU A 486 4.46 -23.92 1.42
C LEU A 486 3.10 -23.65 0.73
N GLU A 487 2.06 -24.33 1.16
CA GLU A 487 0.69 -24.16 0.64
C GLU A 487 0.14 -22.77 0.94
N ASP A 488 0.25 -22.34 2.21
CA ASP A 488 -0.16 -21.01 2.63
C ASP A 488 0.70 -19.91 2.00
N ALA A 489 2.02 -20.13 1.92
CA ALA A 489 2.93 -19.19 1.26
C ALA A 489 2.56 -18.96 -0.21
N ARG A 490 2.14 -20.01 -0.95
CA ARG A 490 1.65 -19.88 -2.32
C ARG A 490 0.34 -19.10 -2.41
N ASN A 491 -0.47 -19.10 -1.36
CA ASN A 491 -1.73 -18.37 -1.28
C ASN A 491 -1.58 -16.96 -0.69
N TYR A 492 -0.38 -16.38 -0.74
CA TYR A 492 -0.16 -15.03 -0.22
C TYR A 492 -0.96 -13.97 -0.98
N SER A 493 -1.32 -12.91 -0.26
CA SER A 493 -1.77 -11.63 -0.81
C SER A 493 -0.63 -10.61 -0.78
N SER A 494 -0.50 -9.80 -1.82
CA SER A 494 0.26 -8.56 -1.72
C SER A 494 -0.46 -7.60 -0.76
N VAL A 495 0.28 -6.89 0.06
CA VAL A 495 -0.26 -5.95 1.05
C VAL A 495 0.50 -4.63 1.02
N GLY A 496 -0.21 -3.52 1.10
CA GLY A 496 0.38 -2.19 1.02
C GLY A 496 1.19 -2.01 -0.26
N CYS A 497 2.43 -1.52 -0.15
CA CYS A 497 3.26 -1.23 -1.33
C CYS A 497 3.87 -2.51 -1.93
N VAL A 498 4.56 -3.31 -1.11
CA VAL A 498 5.34 -4.49 -1.55
C VAL A 498 5.36 -5.61 -0.52
N GLY A 499 4.57 -5.54 0.53
CA GLY A 499 4.48 -6.61 1.50
C GLY A 499 3.81 -7.85 0.90
N ALA A 500 4.08 -9.00 1.50
CA ALA A 500 3.39 -10.25 1.22
C ALA A 500 2.91 -10.86 2.53
N GLN A 501 1.65 -11.26 2.58
CA GLN A 501 1.04 -11.84 3.77
C GLN A 501 0.14 -13.02 3.41
N VAL A 502 0.06 -13.98 4.30
CA VAL A 502 -0.82 -15.13 4.11
C VAL A 502 -2.28 -14.70 4.31
N SER A 503 -3.10 -14.94 3.30
CA SER A 503 -4.52 -14.58 3.32
C SER A 503 -5.27 -15.36 4.40
N GLY A 504 -5.97 -14.62 5.27
CA GLY A 504 -6.83 -15.18 6.31
C GLY A 504 -6.12 -15.83 7.51
N CYS A 505 -4.79 -15.98 7.48
CA CYS A 505 -4.04 -16.71 8.51
C CYS A 505 -3.06 -15.85 9.29
N GLY A 506 -2.66 -14.70 8.76
CA GLY A 506 -1.66 -13.81 9.34
C GLY A 506 -2.26 -12.78 10.29
N LYS A 507 -1.47 -12.40 11.31
CA LYS A 507 -1.84 -11.35 12.27
C LYS A 507 -2.04 -9.97 11.62
N GLY A 508 -1.45 -9.69 10.46
CA GLY A 508 -1.31 -8.34 9.94
C GLY A 508 -0.07 -7.63 10.47
N SER A 509 -0.10 -6.30 10.51
CA SER A 509 1.01 -5.46 10.98
C SER A 509 2.24 -5.47 10.07
N HIS A 510 2.04 -5.51 8.76
CA HIS A 510 3.10 -5.73 7.80
C HIS A 510 3.92 -4.49 7.44
N ASN A 511 3.54 -3.29 7.85
CA ASN A 511 4.35 -2.08 7.65
C ASN A 511 4.20 -1.12 8.83
N ALA A 512 5.05 -1.33 9.80
CA ALA A 512 5.03 -0.55 11.04
C ALA A 512 5.85 0.73 10.99
N GLY A 513 6.64 0.93 9.93
CA GLY A 513 7.43 2.14 9.86
C GLY A 513 8.53 2.13 8.82
N TYR A 514 9.29 3.21 8.87
CA TYR A 514 10.43 3.47 7.99
C TYR A 514 11.66 3.82 8.82
N LEU A 515 12.82 3.36 8.35
CA LEU A 515 14.13 3.67 8.89
C LEU A 515 14.94 4.42 7.84
N ASN A 516 15.41 5.61 8.16
CA ASN A 516 16.31 6.36 7.30
C ASN A 516 17.72 5.75 7.36
N ALA A 517 18.05 4.83 6.46
CA ALA A 517 19.35 4.18 6.42
C ALA A 517 20.49 5.18 6.10
N ALA A 518 20.18 6.22 5.31
CA ALA A 518 21.14 7.26 4.97
C ALA A 518 21.59 8.09 6.18
N ALA A 519 20.76 8.19 7.22
CA ALA A 519 21.18 8.83 8.47
C ALA A 519 22.32 8.09 9.19
N ALA A 520 22.41 6.76 9.04
CA ALA A 520 23.55 6.01 9.60
C ALA A 520 24.89 6.46 8.97
N LEU A 521 24.87 6.78 7.68
CA LEU A 521 26.03 7.34 6.99
C LEU A 521 26.35 8.76 7.48
N GLU A 522 25.33 9.64 7.63
CA GLU A 522 25.55 10.98 8.21
C GLU A 522 26.19 10.86 9.59
N PHE A 523 25.68 9.99 10.46
CA PHE A 523 26.21 9.80 11.81
C PHE A 523 27.60 9.17 11.80
N THR A 524 27.97 8.41 10.79
CA THR A 524 29.34 7.95 10.58
C THR A 524 30.26 9.10 10.24
N LEU A 525 29.83 9.97 9.30
CA LEU A 525 30.60 11.13 8.85
C LEU A 525 30.75 12.23 9.93
N THR A 526 29.89 12.23 10.94
CA THR A 526 29.78 13.27 11.97
C THR A 526 29.98 12.75 13.39
N ASN A 527 30.39 11.50 13.56
CA ASN A 527 30.52 10.85 14.87
C ASN A 527 29.23 10.95 15.72
N GLY A 528 28.06 10.71 15.10
CA GLY A 528 26.75 10.69 15.76
C GLY A 528 26.06 12.05 15.85
N TYR A 529 26.68 13.14 15.32
CA TYR A 529 26.10 14.47 15.33
C TYR A 529 25.15 14.66 14.14
N TRP A 530 23.98 15.24 14.39
CA TRP A 530 22.97 15.52 13.36
C TRP A 530 23.12 16.97 12.88
N ARG A 531 23.55 17.15 11.62
CA ARG A 531 23.84 18.47 11.05
C ARG A 531 22.62 19.38 11.01
N TYR A 532 21.49 18.88 10.51
CA TYR A 532 20.27 19.69 10.38
C TYR A 532 19.75 20.18 11.74
N GLY A 533 19.72 19.32 12.76
CA GLY A 533 19.25 19.64 14.10
C GLY A 533 20.34 20.19 15.03
N GLN A 534 21.59 20.26 14.60
CA GLN A 534 22.75 20.79 15.34
C GLN A 534 22.91 20.18 16.75
N LYS A 535 22.78 18.87 16.86
CA LYS A 535 22.85 18.16 18.14
C LYS A 535 23.37 16.72 18.00
N GLN A 536 23.93 16.20 19.10
CA GLN A 536 24.28 14.79 19.22
C GLN A 536 23.01 13.96 19.37
N VAL A 537 22.77 13.00 18.49
CA VAL A 537 21.54 12.17 18.50
C VAL A 537 21.81 10.68 18.44
N SER A 538 22.98 10.25 17.95
CA SER A 538 23.35 8.84 17.86
C SER A 538 24.64 8.55 18.62
N ILE A 539 25.05 7.28 18.65
CA ILE A 539 26.27 6.83 19.31
C ILE A 539 27.52 7.44 18.67
N GLN A 540 28.57 7.58 19.43
CA GLN A 540 29.88 7.99 18.93
C GLN A 540 30.65 6.77 18.43
N THR A 541 31.11 6.79 17.17
CA THR A 541 31.82 5.67 16.51
C THR A 541 33.25 6.00 16.13
N GLY A 542 33.74 7.20 16.44
CA GLY A 542 35.06 7.72 16.13
C GLY A 542 34.99 8.85 15.08
N ASP A 543 36.04 9.67 15.06
CA ASP A 543 36.19 10.73 14.06
C ASP A 543 36.66 10.12 12.73
N PRO A 544 35.93 10.26 11.63
CA PRO A 544 36.31 9.66 10.35
C PRO A 544 37.63 10.21 9.77
N ARG A 545 38.10 11.38 10.23
CA ARG A 545 39.44 11.91 9.89
C ARG A 545 40.57 11.09 10.40
N GLU A 546 40.35 10.35 11.49
CA GLU A 546 41.38 9.48 12.13
C GLU A 546 41.38 8.06 11.54
N PHE A 547 40.42 7.73 10.67
CA PHE A 547 40.36 6.39 10.07
C PHE A 547 41.44 6.23 9.00
N THR A 548 42.27 5.20 9.18
CA THR A 548 43.41 4.89 8.28
C THR A 548 43.06 3.88 7.20
N SER A 549 41.92 3.22 7.30
CA SER A 549 41.41 2.22 6.33
C SER A 549 39.92 2.31 6.13
N PHE A 550 39.45 1.87 4.97
CA PHE A 550 38.02 1.74 4.70
C PHE A 550 37.32 0.79 5.68
N ASN A 551 38.03 -0.25 6.19
CA ASN A 551 37.44 -1.16 7.17
C ASN A 551 37.04 -0.44 8.46
N GLN A 552 37.85 0.50 8.97
CA GLN A 552 37.47 1.32 10.14
C GLN A 552 36.25 2.19 9.86
N PHE A 553 36.14 2.78 8.66
CA PHE A 553 35.00 3.55 8.25
C PHE A 553 33.72 2.65 8.13
N TRP A 554 33.87 1.48 7.53
CA TRP A 554 32.80 0.49 7.44
C TRP A 554 32.31 0.03 8.82
N ASP A 555 33.23 -0.31 9.73
CA ASP A 555 32.89 -0.73 11.11
C ASP A 555 32.11 0.38 11.86
N ALA A 556 32.50 1.63 11.68
CA ALA A 556 31.79 2.78 12.24
C ALA A 556 30.37 2.90 11.65
N PHE A 557 30.23 2.77 10.34
CA PHE A 557 28.93 2.76 9.66
C PHE A 557 28.05 1.59 10.14
N GLU A 558 28.59 0.39 10.17
CA GLU A 558 27.84 -0.80 10.60
C GLU A 558 27.33 -0.66 12.02
N ARG A 559 28.15 -0.11 12.94
CA ARG A 559 27.74 0.16 14.33
C ARG A 559 26.60 1.18 14.40
N GLN A 560 26.65 2.28 13.63
CA GLN A 560 25.58 3.27 13.56
C GLN A 560 24.29 2.64 13.04
N PHE A 561 24.39 1.90 11.93
CA PHE A 561 23.21 1.29 11.31
C PHE A 561 22.55 0.24 12.20
N ARG A 562 23.34 -0.65 12.82
CA ARG A 562 22.83 -1.63 13.81
C ARG A 562 22.17 -0.94 15.00
N HIS A 563 22.74 0.14 15.52
CA HIS A 563 22.14 0.90 16.60
C HIS A 563 20.76 1.41 16.21
N MET A 564 20.64 2.03 15.06
CA MET A 564 19.35 2.56 14.57
C MET A 564 18.32 1.45 14.33
N ILE A 565 18.73 0.31 13.77
CA ILE A 565 17.86 -0.87 13.61
C ILE A 565 17.32 -1.31 14.98
N ARG A 566 18.19 -1.44 16.01
CA ARG A 566 17.78 -1.82 17.37
C ARG A 566 16.78 -0.87 17.97
N MET A 567 16.97 0.44 17.80
CA MET A 567 16.03 1.46 18.30
C MET A 567 14.66 1.32 17.61
N HIS A 568 14.63 1.06 16.29
CA HIS A 568 13.38 0.80 15.58
C HIS A 568 12.69 -0.47 16.09
N LEU A 569 13.44 -1.57 16.26
CA LEU A 569 12.89 -2.84 16.74
C LEU A 569 12.36 -2.71 18.17
N SER A 570 13.09 -2.01 19.06
CA SER A 570 12.65 -1.75 20.43
C SER A 570 11.32 -1.00 20.47
N ALA A 571 11.21 0.05 19.68
CA ALA A 571 9.97 0.82 19.59
C ALA A 571 8.83 0.00 18.95
N SER A 572 9.13 -0.85 17.98
CA SER A 572 8.16 -1.77 17.36
C SER A 572 7.58 -2.78 18.36
N LEU A 573 8.41 -3.32 19.24
CA LEU A 573 7.96 -4.21 20.31
C LEU A 573 6.97 -3.51 21.24
N LYS A 574 7.21 -2.23 21.58
CA LYS A 574 6.29 -1.43 22.40
C LYS A 574 4.95 -1.18 21.70
N VAL A 575 4.97 -0.98 20.38
CA VAL A 575 3.74 -0.89 19.59
C VAL A 575 2.94 -2.19 19.65
N GLU A 576 3.57 -3.36 19.45
CA GLU A 576 2.89 -4.66 19.55
C GLU A 576 2.30 -4.90 20.94
N TYR A 577 3.06 -4.56 21.98
CA TYR A 577 2.59 -4.61 23.36
C TYR A 577 1.35 -3.74 23.58
N LEU A 578 1.39 -2.49 23.13
CA LEU A 578 0.25 -1.57 23.29
C LEU A 578 -0.98 -2.01 22.52
N HIS A 579 -0.82 -2.53 21.31
CA HIS A 579 -1.93 -3.13 20.55
C HIS A 579 -2.58 -4.26 21.35
N ALA A 580 -1.77 -5.15 21.93
CA ALA A 580 -2.27 -6.26 22.73
C ALA A 580 -3.05 -5.81 23.98
N GLN A 581 -2.67 -4.68 24.59
CA GLN A 581 -3.30 -4.17 25.81
C GLN A 581 -4.50 -3.26 25.52
N HIS A 582 -4.41 -2.39 24.50
CA HIS A 582 -5.31 -1.27 24.32
C HIS A 582 -6.13 -1.29 23.03
N ASN A 583 -5.82 -2.19 22.10
CA ASN A 583 -6.44 -2.15 20.76
C ASN A 583 -6.94 -3.52 20.27
N PRO A 584 -7.76 -4.25 21.06
CA PRO A 584 -8.32 -5.53 20.58
C PRO A 584 -9.25 -5.31 19.40
N THR A 585 -9.25 -6.28 18.47
CA THR A 585 -9.99 -6.24 17.19
C THR A 585 -10.81 -7.52 17.00
N PRO A 586 -11.92 -7.69 17.73
CA PRO A 586 -12.71 -8.92 17.72
C PRO A 586 -13.37 -9.19 16.36
N TYR A 587 -13.73 -8.16 15.58
CA TYR A 587 -14.24 -8.35 14.23
C TYR A 587 -13.18 -8.93 13.30
N LEU A 588 -12.00 -8.29 13.20
CA LEU A 588 -10.88 -8.80 12.40
C LEU A 588 -10.49 -10.22 12.85
N SER A 589 -10.48 -10.47 14.15
CA SER A 589 -10.17 -11.78 14.72
C SER A 589 -11.18 -12.86 14.35
N SER A 590 -12.46 -12.51 14.13
CA SER A 590 -13.50 -13.45 13.69
C SER A 590 -13.23 -14.07 12.31
N LEU A 591 -12.50 -13.32 11.47
CA LEU A 591 -12.11 -13.68 10.11
C LEU A 591 -10.59 -13.89 9.97
N THR A 592 -9.90 -14.20 11.07
CA THR A 592 -8.50 -14.60 11.10
C THR A 592 -8.37 -16.01 11.68
N GLN A 593 -7.84 -16.94 10.89
CA GLN A 593 -7.64 -18.33 11.32
C GLN A 593 -6.71 -18.41 12.52
N GLY A 594 -6.96 -19.35 13.41
CA GLY A 594 -6.26 -19.51 14.68
C GLY A 594 -6.92 -18.76 15.84
N CYS A 595 -7.61 -17.62 15.60
CA CYS A 595 -8.20 -16.80 16.66
C CYS A 595 -9.38 -17.51 17.36
N LEU A 596 -10.35 -18.03 16.61
CA LEU A 596 -11.47 -18.78 17.19
C LEU A 596 -11.03 -20.11 17.79
N GLU A 597 -10.07 -20.78 17.18
CA GLU A 597 -9.50 -22.05 17.66
C GLU A 597 -8.77 -21.87 19.01
N SER A 598 -8.00 -20.78 19.13
CA SER A 598 -7.26 -20.45 20.37
C SER A 598 -8.09 -19.71 21.42
N GLY A 599 -9.23 -19.13 21.02
CA GLY A 599 -10.02 -18.22 21.87
C GLY A 599 -9.30 -16.90 22.18
N ARG A 600 -8.45 -16.42 21.25
CA ARG A 600 -7.61 -15.22 21.44
C ARG A 600 -7.76 -14.22 20.31
N ASP A 601 -7.75 -12.94 20.68
CA ASP A 601 -7.68 -11.86 19.69
C ASP A 601 -6.37 -11.91 18.89
N LYS A 602 -6.39 -11.49 17.62
CA LYS A 602 -5.19 -11.44 16.77
C LYS A 602 -4.09 -10.55 17.36
N THR A 603 -4.46 -9.47 18.06
CA THR A 603 -3.51 -8.57 18.72
C THR A 603 -2.86 -9.21 19.94
N LYS A 604 -3.42 -10.30 20.46
CA LYS A 604 -2.88 -11.13 21.53
C LYS A 604 -2.26 -12.44 21.05
N GLY A 605 -1.86 -12.51 19.79
CA GLY A 605 -1.21 -13.70 19.20
C GLY A 605 -2.16 -14.83 18.86
N GLY A 606 -3.46 -14.57 18.64
CA GLY A 606 -4.46 -15.57 18.28
C GLY A 606 -4.37 -16.10 16.86
N ALA A 607 -3.72 -15.39 15.93
CA ALA A 607 -3.59 -15.79 14.54
C ALA A 607 -2.71 -17.04 14.36
N THR A 608 -2.91 -17.81 13.29
CA THR A 608 -2.06 -18.96 12.94
C THR A 608 -0.59 -18.53 12.77
N TYR A 609 -0.35 -17.41 12.06
CA TYR A 609 0.98 -16.88 11.85
C TYR A 609 1.10 -15.50 12.51
N ASN A 610 1.94 -15.41 13.55
CA ASN A 610 2.20 -14.21 14.32
C ASN A 610 3.57 -13.64 14.00
N LEU A 611 3.81 -13.31 12.71
CA LEU A 611 5.05 -12.64 12.29
C LEU A 611 5.17 -11.28 12.97
N GLY A 612 6.40 -10.85 13.18
CA GLY A 612 6.70 -9.55 13.76
C GLY A 612 6.36 -8.42 12.81
N ILE A 613 6.22 -7.25 13.38
CA ILE A 613 6.04 -6.00 12.64
C ILE A 613 7.15 -5.86 11.59
N SER A 614 6.77 -5.46 10.37
CA SER A 614 7.72 -5.16 9.31
C SER A 614 8.07 -3.68 9.31
N PHE A 615 9.31 -3.36 8.98
CA PHE A 615 9.68 -2.00 8.61
C PHE A 615 10.55 -1.98 7.36
N ARG A 616 10.64 -0.81 6.72
CA ARG A 616 11.44 -0.61 5.51
C ARG A 616 12.51 0.44 5.73
N ALA A 617 13.74 0.11 5.31
CA ALA A 617 14.82 1.07 5.20
C ALA A 617 14.68 1.90 3.91
N VAL A 618 15.16 3.12 3.93
CA VAL A 618 15.13 4.11 2.83
C VAL A 618 16.53 4.63 2.58
N GLY A 619 16.92 4.83 1.31
CA GLY A 619 18.18 5.41 0.92
C GLY A 619 19.30 4.37 0.73
N LEU A 620 18.99 3.15 0.26
CA LEU A 620 20.00 2.12 -0.02
C LEU A 620 21.03 2.60 -1.03
N ALA A 621 20.59 3.16 -2.14
CA ALA A 621 21.48 3.54 -3.23
C ALA A 621 22.39 4.71 -2.83
N ASP A 622 21.85 5.73 -2.14
CA ASP A 622 22.66 6.85 -1.60
C ASP A 622 23.76 6.35 -0.66
N VAL A 623 23.44 5.41 0.22
CA VAL A 623 24.41 4.80 1.14
C VAL A 623 25.46 4.00 0.38
N ALA A 624 25.03 3.13 -0.54
CA ALA A 624 25.92 2.26 -1.30
C ALA A 624 26.87 3.07 -2.19
N ASP A 625 26.38 4.05 -2.92
CA ASP A 625 27.17 4.91 -3.79
C ASP A 625 28.14 5.78 -2.99
N SER A 626 27.70 6.34 -1.85
CA SER A 626 28.55 7.11 -0.95
C SER A 626 29.67 6.27 -0.35
N LEU A 627 29.36 5.07 0.17
CA LEU A 627 30.38 4.13 0.69
C LEU A 627 31.35 3.69 -0.40
N THR A 628 30.85 3.48 -1.62
CA THR A 628 31.64 3.17 -2.81
C THR A 628 32.60 4.29 -3.15
N ALA A 629 32.12 5.55 -3.16
CA ALA A 629 32.93 6.73 -3.43
C ALA A 629 34.00 6.93 -2.35
N VAL A 630 33.67 6.81 -1.07
CA VAL A 630 34.62 6.88 0.05
C VAL A 630 35.69 5.80 -0.08
N LYS A 631 35.29 4.54 -0.27
CA LYS A 631 36.24 3.42 -0.41
C LYS A 631 37.20 3.65 -1.54
N LYS A 632 36.71 3.92 -2.74
CA LYS A 632 37.51 4.05 -3.95
C LYS A 632 38.35 5.31 -3.95
N LEU A 633 37.76 6.48 -3.70
CA LEU A 633 38.42 7.75 -3.93
C LEU A 633 39.22 8.26 -2.73
N ALA A 634 38.76 7.97 -1.49
CA ALA A 634 39.50 8.39 -0.31
C ALA A 634 40.54 7.36 0.17
N PHE A 635 40.20 6.05 0.20
CA PHE A 635 41.11 5.05 0.77
C PHE A 635 41.94 4.31 -0.27
N GLU A 636 41.39 3.92 -1.43
CA GLU A 636 42.13 3.14 -2.44
C GLU A 636 42.94 4.05 -3.36
N GLU A 637 42.31 4.99 -4.07
CA GLU A 637 42.98 5.87 -5.01
C GLU A 637 43.62 7.11 -4.36
N LYS A 638 43.23 7.44 -3.13
CA LYS A 638 43.71 8.61 -2.36
C LYS A 638 43.61 9.95 -3.13
N ARG A 639 42.55 10.13 -3.88
CA ARG A 639 42.29 11.35 -4.64
C ARG A 639 41.75 12.52 -3.80
N VAL A 640 41.15 12.18 -2.68
CA VAL A 640 40.60 13.14 -1.71
C VAL A 640 40.90 12.59 -0.31
N SER A 641 41.38 13.43 0.61
CA SER A 641 41.50 13.02 2.00
C SER A 641 40.15 13.06 2.70
N MET A 642 39.97 12.34 3.81
CA MET A 642 38.76 12.43 4.61
C MET A 642 38.50 13.84 5.10
N GLU A 643 39.52 14.59 5.49
CA GLU A 643 39.41 16.01 5.86
C GLU A 643 38.84 16.86 4.74
N GLN A 644 39.40 16.76 3.51
CA GLN A 644 38.91 17.47 2.33
C GLN A 644 37.48 17.09 1.96
N LEU A 645 37.14 15.79 2.09
CA LEU A 645 35.78 15.31 1.81
C LEU A 645 34.79 15.93 2.80
N LEU A 646 35.08 15.88 4.10
CA LEU A 646 34.22 16.45 5.13
C LEU A 646 34.03 17.95 4.97
N GLN A 647 35.09 18.70 4.65
CA GLN A 647 35.01 20.13 4.35
C GLN A 647 34.06 20.42 3.18
N ALA A 648 34.12 19.64 2.11
CA ALA A 648 33.24 19.79 0.96
C ALA A 648 31.76 19.46 1.30
N LEU A 649 31.52 18.43 2.12
CA LEU A 649 30.19 18.05 2.59
C LEU A 649 29.62 19.10 3.55
N ASP A 650 30.41 19.62 4.48
CA ASP A 650 29.97 20.66 5.41
C ASP A 650 29.68 21.99 4.71
N ALA A 651 30.41 22.31 3.63
CA ALA A 651 30.12 23.42 2.73
C ALA A 651 28.95 23.15 1.74
N ASN A 652 28.27 22.00 1.82
CA ASN A 652 27.25 21.59 0.84
C ASN A 652 27.77 21.69 -0.61
N PHE A 653 29.04 21.39 -0.83
CA PHE A 653 29.80 21.52 -2.08
C PHE A 653 29.94 22.95 -2.60
N GLU A 654 29.59 23.99 -1.84
CA GLU A 654 29.84 25.37 -2.25
C GLU A 654 31.35 25.61 -2.32
N GLY A 655 31.83 26.05 -3.49
CA GLY A 655 33.27 26.15 -3.77
C GLY A 655 33.98 24.83 -4.06
N HIS A 656 33.30 23.68 -3.97
CA HIS A 656 33.87 22.33 -4.16
C HIS A 656 33.21 21.55 -5.31
N GLU A 657 32.63 22.23 -6.33
CA GLU A 657 31.88 21.56 -7.40
C GLU A 657 32.73 20.57 -8.22
N SER A 658 34.02 20.88 -8.47
CA SER A 658 34.92 19.92 -9.15
C SER A 658 35.14 18.64 -8.34
N GLN A 659 35.17 18.74 -7.02
CA GLN A 659 35.24 17.58 -6.13
C GLN A 659 33.91 16.80 -6.15
N ARG A 660 32.80 17.50 -6.14
CA ARG A 660 31.45 16.88 -6.30
C ARG A 660 31.35 16.11 -7.62
N GLN A 661 31.78 16.70 -8.73
CA GLN A 661 31.79 16.05 -10.04
C GLN A 661 32.76 14.86 -10.09
N MET A 662 33.89 14.92 -9.38
CA MET A 662 34.78 13.78 -9.24
C MET A 662 34.12 12.61 -8.50
N LEU A 663 33.42 12.86 -7.40
CA LEU A 663 32.65 11.86 -6.64
C LEU A 663 31.61 11.19 -7.52
N ILE A 664 30.85 12.00 -8.29
CA ILE A 664 29.77 11.54 -9.17
C ILE A 664 30.29 10.70 -10.35
N ASN A 665 31.41 11.09 -10.98
CA ASN A 665 31.80 10.54 -12.27
C ASN A 665 32.95 9.50 -12.20
N ARG A 666 33.65 9.38 -11.05
CA ARG A 666 34.78 8.47 -10.89
C ARG A 666 34.46 7.25 -10.05
N ALA A 667 33.48 7.33 -9.16
CA ALA A 667 33.00 6.17 -8.42
C ALA A 667 31.99 5.39 -9.28
N PRO A 668 31.98 4.06 -9.25
CA PRO A 668 30.91 3.28 -9.83
C PRO A 668 29.63 3.42 -9.00
N HIS A 669 28.50 3.28 -9.66
CA HIS A 669 27.17 3.44 -9.04
C HIS A 669 26.38 2.14 -9.08
N TYR A 670 25.62 1.90 -8.00
CA TYR A 670 24.62 0.85 -7.91
C TYR A 670 23.54 1.01 -9.00
N GLY A 671 23.07 -0.11 -9.53
CA GLY A 671 22.05 -0.13 -10.59
C GLY A 671 22.60 -0.26 -12.02
N ASN A 672 23.92 -0.43 -12.19
CA ASN A 672 24.59 -0.53 -13.49
C ASN A 672 25.16 -1.94 -13.80
N ASP A 673 24.79 -2.96 -13.03
CA ASP A 673 25.40 -4.31 -13.09
C ASP A 673 26.92 -4.26 -12.82
N ASP A 674 27.37 -3.28 -12.03
CA ASP A 674 28.76 -3.14 -11.60
C ASP A 674 29.00 -3.87 -10.29
N GLY A 675 29.81 -4.92 -10.32
CA GLY A 675 30.07 -5.77 -9.16
C GLY A 675 30.65 -5.02 -7.95
N TYR A 676 31.41 -3.93 -8.16
CA TYR A 676 32.01 -3.16 -7.07
C TYR A 676 30.97 -2.35 -6.26
N ALA A 677 30.06 -1.66 -6.97
CA ALA A 677 28.99 -0.89 -6.34
C ALA A 677 27.87 -1.80 -5.81
N ASP A 678 27.48 -2.82 -6.57
CA ASP A 678 26.43 -3.76 -6.19
C ASP A 678 26.77 -4.56 -4.94
N GLU A 679 28.07 -4.93 -4.76
CA GLU A 679 28.54 -5.59 -3.55
C GLU A 679 28.42 -4.69 -2.31
N MET A 680 28.65 -3.38 -2.45
CA MET A 680 28.46 -2.44 -1.36
C MET A 680 26.98 -2.36 -0.94
N ALA A 681 26.06 -2.26 -1.91
CA ALA A 681 24.63 -2.32 -1.63
C ALA A 681 24.23 -3.63 -0.93
N ARG A 682 24.75 -4.77 -1.39
CA ARG A 682 24.52 -6.08 -0.78
C ARG A 682 24.99 -6.11 0.68
N LYS A 683 26.18 -5.59 0.99
CA LYS A 683 26.67 -5.53 2.38
C LYS A 683 25.75 -4.71 3.29
N VAL A 684 25.20 -3.60 2.81
CA VAL A 684 24.22 -2.79 3.59
C VAL A 684 22.95 -3.59 3.83
N VAL A 685 22.46 -4.31 2.82
CA VAL A 685 21.30 -5.22 2.94
C VAL A 685 21.58 -6.33 3.95
N ASP A 686 22.77 -6.95 3.90
CA ASP A 686 23.17 -8.03 4.79
C ASP A 686 23.19 -7.57 6.28
N VAL A 687 23.65 -6.35 6.56
CA VAL A 687 23.62 -5.78 7.93
C VAL A 687 22.18 -5.65 8.45
N LEU A 688 21.25 -5.17 7.61
CA LEU A 688 19.84 -5.04 7.98
C LEU A 688 19.24 -6.42 8.32
N ILE A 689 19.45 -7.40 7.46
CA ILE A 689 18.94 -8.76 7.62
C ILE A 689 19.53 -9.43 8.85
N ASP A 690 20.86 -9.37 9.00
CA ASP A 690 21.57 -10.00 10.10
C ASP A 690 21.14 -9.44 11.46
N GLU A 691 21.06 -8.11 11.59
CA GLU A 691 20.60 -7.50 12.84
C GLU A 691 19.14 -7.84 13.15
N GLY A 692 18.27 -7.78 12.15
CA GLY A 692 16.85 -8.12 12.35
C GLY A 692 16.61 -9.56 12.82
N ARG A 693 17.37 -10.53 12.27
CA ARG A 693 17.26 -11.95 12.64
C ARG A 693 17.72 -12.29 14.05
N ARG A 694 18.51 -11.43 14.68
CA ARG A 694 18.95 -11.61 16.08
C ARG A 694 17.84 -11.38 17.07
N HIS A 695 16.71 -10.80 16.63
CA HIS A 695 15.61 -10.37 17.46
C HIS A 695 14.29 -11.02 17.05
N LYS A 696 13.39 -11.16 18.02
CA LYS A 696 12.04 -11.68 17.80
C LYS A 696 10.99 -10.63 18.19
N SER A 697 9.84 -10.69 17.55
CA SER A 697 8.69 -9.87 17.88
C SER A 697 8.10 -10.22 19.23
N TYR A 698 7.15 -9.40 19.71
CA TYR A 698 6.48 -9.60 21.00
C TYR A 698 5.82 -10.99 21.12
N PHE A 699 5.36 -11.57 20.02
CA PHE A 699 4.79 -12.92 19.98
C PHE A 699 5.75 -13.98 19.44
N GLY A 700 7.04 -13.70 19.38
CA GLY A 700 8.09 -14.67 19.01
C GLY A 700 8.30 -14.88 17.52
N GLY A 701 7.54 -14.22 16.65
CA GLY A 701 7.74 -14.30 15.20
C GLY A 701 8.96 -13.49 14.73
N ASP A 702 9.45 -13.79 13.52
CA ASP A 702 10.52 -13.04 12.88
C ASP A 702 10.03 -11.67 12.41
N PHE A 703 10.90 -10.64 12.54
CA PHE A 703 10.66 -9.35 11.93
C PHE A 703 10.80 -9.43 10.41
N GLN A 704 9.93 -8.75 9.69
CA GLN A 704 9.96 -8.70 8.24
C GLN A 704 10.58 -7.37 7.77
N LEU A 705 11.77 -7.44 7.22
CA LEU A 705 12.57 -6.27 6.84
C LEU A 705 12.57 -6.08 5.33
N GLY A 706 12.67 -4.84 4.87
CA GLY A 706 12.68 -4.54 3.45
C GLY A 706 13.24 -3.16 3.12
N PHE A 707 13.20 -2.81 1.83
CA PHE A 707 13.50 -1.48 1.32
C PHE A 707 12.32 -0.90 0.56
N GLY A 708 11.89 0.30 0.95
CA GLY A 708 10.77 0.98 0.30
C GLY A 708 10.45 2.29 0.99
N SER A 709 10.02 3.28 0.22
CA SER A 709 9.92 4.65 0.70
C SER A 709 8.49 5.18 0.79
N VAL A 710 7.53 4.66 0.00
CA VAL A 710 6.35 5.45 -0.39
C VAL A 710 6.81 6.83 -0.88
N SER A 711 6.36 7.96 -0.33
CA SER A 711 6.97 9.27 -0.58
C SER A 711 7.94 9.71 0.52
N GLY A 712 8.33 8.81 1.44
CA GLY A 712 9.19 9.11 2.59
C GLY A 712 10.65 9.44 2.26
N HIS A 713 11.14 9.06 1.07
CA HIS A 713 12.48 9.39 0.61
C HIS A 713 12.71 10.90 0.53
N TRP A 714 11.67 11.68 0.20
CA TRP A 714 11.73 13.13 0.20
C TRP A 714 11.89 13.71 1.63
N PRO A 715 10.96 13.53 2.61
CA PRO A 715 11.12 14.13 3.93
C PRO A 715 12.33 13.59 4.69
N PHE A 716 12.77 12.36 4.43
CA PHE A 716 14.01 11.83 5.00
C PHE A 716 15.26 12.48 4.42
N GLY A 717 15.24 12.84 3.13
CA GLY A 717 16.34 13.59 2.52
C GLY A 717 16.46 15.02 3.05
N VAL A 718 15.33 15.68 3.30
CA VAL A 718 15.29 17.08 3.79
C VAL A 718 16.07 17.28 5.09
N VAL A 719 16.09 16.30 5.98
CA VAL A 719 16.73 16.39 7.30
C VAL A 719 18.20 15.93 7.31
N LEU A 720 18.79 15.67 6.15
CA LEU A 720 20.18 15.20 6.01
C LEU A 720 21.08 16.20 5.28
N GLY A 721 22.35 16.19 5.62
CA GLY A 721 23.40 16.96 4.97
C GLY A 721 23.79 16.43 3.58
N ALA A 722 24.82 17.00 2.98
CA ALA A 722 25.42 16.52 1.72
C ALA A 722 26.14 15.17 1.92
N PHE A 723 26.18 14.36 0.84
CA PHE A 723 26.73 13.00 0.87
C PHE A 723 27.86 12.77 -0.16
N PRO A 724 28.73 11.76 0.08
CA PRO A 724 29.85 11.42 -0.82
C PRO A 724 29.43 10.94 -2.22
N ASP A 725 28.18 10.56 -2.44
CA ASP A 725 27.65 10.24 -3.77
C ASP A 725 27.38 11.50 -4.62
N GLY A 726 27.59 12.70 -4.04
CA GLY A 726 27.37 13.99 -4.67
C GLY A 726 25.98 14.60 -4.45
N ARG A 727 25.12 13.96 -3.63
CA ARG A 727 23.83 14.51 -3.19
C ARG A 727 24.06 15.73 -2.32
N LYS A 728 23.31 16.80 -2.53
CA LYS A 728 23.35 18.02 -1.71
C LYS A 728 22.41 17.89 -0.49
N ALA A 729 22.67 18.71 0.52
CA ALA A 729 21.81 18.78 1.70
C ALA A 729 20.37 19.15 1.31
N GLY A 730 19.41 18.45 1.89
CA GLY A 730 17.98 18.68 1.66
C GLY A 730 17.40 18.05 0.39
N GLU A 731 18.22 17.52 -0.52
CA GLU A 731 17.73 16.79 -1.70
C GLU A 731 17.05 15.46 -1.30
N PRO A 732 16.08 14.95 -2.07
CA PRO A 732 15.49 13.63 -1.84
C PRO A 732 16.55 12.52 -1.84
N LEU A 733 16.27 11.42 -1.14
CA LEU A 733 17.00 10.17 -1.26
C LEU A 733 16.48 9.36 -2.45
N ALA A 734 17.23 8.34 -2.87
CA ALA A 734 16.74 7.36 -3.83
C ALA A 734 15.50 6.62 -3.30
N ASP A 735 14.55 6.34 -4.16
CA ASP A 735 13.32 5.67 -3.82
C ASP A 735 13.47 4.13 -3.81
N GLY A 736 12.94 3.48 -2.82
CA GLY A 736 12.89 2.02 -2.75
C GLY A 736 14.24 1.31 -2.72
N ILE A 737 14.42 0.33 -3.61
CA ILE A 737 15.66 -0.44 -3.82
C ILE A 737 16.34 -0.07 -5.15
N GLY A 738 15.76 0.87 -5.88
CA GLY A 738 16.30 1.36 -7.15
C GLY A 738 17.58 2.19 -6.97
N PRO A 739 18.27 2.49 -8.08
CA PRO A 739 19.45 3.36 -8.07
C PRO A 739 19.09 4.82 -7.79
N VAL A 740 20.10 5.62 -7.50
CA VAL A 740 19.99 7.08 -7.47
C VAL A 740 19.60 7.57 -8.86
N HIS A 741 18.65 8.50 -8.94
CA HIS A 741 18.14 9.04 -10.20
C HIS A 741 19.26 9.55 -11.09
N ASN A 742 19.21 9.22 -12.38
CA ASN A 742 20.19 9.59 -13.40
C ASN A 742 21.61 9.03 -13.17
N ARG A 743 21.79 8.03 -12.29
CA ARG A 743 23.06 7.30 -12.10
C ARG A 743 23.09 5.94 -12.80
N ASP A 744 21.96 5.41 -13.14
CA ASP A 744 21.75 4.12 -13.84
C ASP A 744 21.83 4.34 -15.36
N LYS A 745 23.01 4.14 -15.92
CA LYS A 745 23.32 4.43 -17.33
C LYS A 745 23.30 3.21 -18.24
N ASN A 746 23.27 1.99 -17.67
CA ASN A 746 23.51 0.74 -18.40
C ASN A 746 22.24 0.01 -18.88
N SER A 747 21.08 0.58 -18.86
CA SER A 747 19.77 0.01 -19.22
C SER A 747 18.93 -0.50 -18.05
N PRO A 748 17.61 -0.60 -18.21
CA PRO A 748 16.74 -1.14 -17.17
C PRO A 748 17.03 -2.61 -16.81
N THR A 749 17.60 -3.39 -17.74
CA THR A 749 18.06 -4.75 -17.45
C THR A 749 19.31 -4.74 -16.54
N GLY A 750 20.20 -3.76 -16.68
CA GLY A 750 21.31 -3.53 -15.76
C GLY A 750 20.80 -3.26 -14.34
N VAL A 751 19.76 -2.42 -14.20
CA VAL A 751 19.10 -2.18 -12.91
C VAL A 751 18.54 -3.48 -12.32
N LEU A 752 17.79 -4.27 -13.12
CA LEU A 752 17.28 -5.57 -12.65
C LEU A 752 18.36 -6.52 -12.19
N LYS A 753 19.50 -6.58 -12.88
CA LYS A 753 20.63 -7.42 -12.49
C LYS A 753 21.26 -6.97 -11.17
N SER A 754 21.45 -5.66 -10.97
CA SER A 754 21.94 -5.11 -9.70
C SER A 754 20.99 -5.43 -8.55
N VAL A 755 19.69 -5.16 -8.75
CA VAL A 755 18.64 -5.44 -7.76
C VAL A 755 18.54 -6.93 -7.46
N GLY A 756 18.62 -7.80 -8.48
CA GLY A 756 18.56 -9.26 -8.33
C GLY A 756 19.74 -9.88 -7.55
N LYS A 757 20.83 -9.14 -7.33
CA LYS A 757 21.96 -9.57 -6.47
C LYS A 757 21.68 -9.43 -4.97
N MET A 758 20.62 -8.75 -4.57
CA MET A 758 20.24 -8.57 -3.18
C MET A 758 19.58 -9.83 -2.61
N ASP A 759 19.73 -10.11 -1.30
CA ASP A 759 19.02 -11.23 -0.64
C ASP A 759 17.54 -10.87 -0.41
N HIS A 760 16.74 -10.97 -1.47
CA HIS A 760 15.29 -10.73 -1.37
C HIS A 760 14.55 -11.75 -0.50
N ILE A 761 15.12 -12.95 -0.32
CA ILE A 761 14.55 -13.93 0.62
C ILE A 761 14.78 -13.49 2.06
N GLY A 762 15.89 -12.84 2.34
CA GLY A 762 16.17 -12.20 3.62
C GLY A 762 15.35 -10.93 3.84
N LEU A 763 15.08 -10.18 2.78
CA LEU A 763 14.25 -8.98 2.79
C LEU A 763 12.75 -9.34 2.70
N SER A 764 12.27 -10.21 3.57
CA SER A 764 10.89 -10.74 3.54
C SER A 764 9.79 -9.69 3.74
N GLY A 765 10.12 -8.48 4.17
CA GLY A 765 9.22 -7.33 4.19
C GLY A 765 8.97 -6.70 2.82
N GLY A 766 9.76 -7.11 1.82
CA GLY A 766 9.66 -6.67 0.43
C GLY A 766 10.53 -5.48 0.07
N SER A 767 10.75 -5.31 -1.22
CA SER A 767 11.55 -4.21 -1.79
C SER A 767 10.87 -3.61 -3.01
N ILE A 768 10.81 -2.27 -3.08
CA ILE A 768 10.17 -1.52 -4.17
C ILE A 768 11.20 -1.20 -5.23
N LEU A 769 10.93 -1.63 -6.49
CA LEU A 769 11.66 -1.14 -7.66
C LEU A 769 10.71 -0.32 -8.54
N ASN A 770 11.02 0.96 -8.69
CA ASN A 770 10.34 1.87 -9.61
C ASN A 770 11.17 2.04 -10.88
N LEU A 771 10.51 1.99 -12.03
CA LEU A 771 11.11 2.25 -13.34
C LEU A 771 10.23 3.23 -14.13
N LYS A 772 10.83 4.08 -14.94
CA LYS A 772 10.11 5.02 -15.83
C LYS A 772 10.47 4.72 -17.27
N PHE A 773 9.43 4.56 -18.09
CA PHE A 773 9.57 4.41 -19.53
C PHE A 773 8.84 5.55 -20.26
N PRO A 774 9.48 6.24 -21.19
CA PRO A 774 8.78 7.12 -22.10
C PRO A 774 7.75 6.30 -22.92
N PRO A 775 6.54 6.81 -23.17
CA PRO A 775 5.50 6.07 -23.88
C PRO A 775 5.93 5.44 -25.22
N PRO A 776 6.75 6.11 -26.08
CA PRO A 776 7.20 5.52 -27.36
C PRO A 776 7.98 4.19 -27.21
N VAL A 777 8.63 3.98 -26.06
CA VAL A 777 9.43 2.77 -25.81
C VAL A 777 8.58 1.50 -25.75
N VAL A 778 7.35 1.64 -25.29
CA VAL A 778 6.40 0.52 -25.12
C VAL A 778 5.29 0.54 -26.17
N GLU A 779 5.36 1.42 -27.18
CA GLU A 779 4.36 1.61 -28.22
C GLU A 779 4.42 0.51 -29.28
N GLY A 780 3.27 0.21 -29.89
CA GLY A 780 3.13 -0.77 -30.96
C GLY A 780 3.41 -2.21 -30.51
N GLU A 781 3.50 -3.12 -31.46
CA GLU A 781 3.74 -4.56 -31.20
C GLU A 781 5.16 -4.83 -30.70
N LYS A 782 6.15 -4.16 -31.28
CA LYS A 782 7.56 -4.30 -30.90
C LYS A 782 7.78 -3.81 -29.44
N GLY A 783 7.24 -2.63 -29.12
CA GLY A 783 7.32 -2.10 -27.74
C GLY A 783 6.64 -3.02 -26.74
N LEU A 784 5.46 -3.57 -27.06
CA LEU A 784 4.78 -4.55 -26.22
C LEU A 784 5.63 -5.82 -26.05
N ALA A 785 6.17 -6.38 -27.11
CA ALA A 785 7.02 -7.59 -27.05
C ALA A 785 8.29 -7.37 -26.21
N ASN A 786 8.95 -6.22 -26.35
CA ASN A 786 10.10 -5.85 -25.54
C ASN A 786 9.73 -5.73 -24.06
N PHE A 787 8.59 -5.10 -23.77
CA PHE A 787 8.13 -4.96 -22.38
C PHE A 787 7.77 -6.31 -21.76
N VAL A 788 7.11 -7.21 -22.50
CA VAL A 788 6.86 -8.59 -22.05
C VAL A 788 8.18 -9.33 -21.78
N SER A 789 9.17 -9.22 -22.67
CA SER A 789 10.49 -9.82 -22.48
C SER A 789 11.21 -9.27 -21.25
N PHE A 790 11.04 -7.98 -20.96
CA PHE A 790 11.55 -7.35 -19.74
C PHE A 790 10.89 -7.94 -18.48
N LEU A 791 9.57 -8.14 -18.48
CA LEU A 791 8.85 -8.77 -17.36
C LEU A 791 9.26 -10.24 -17.16
N GLN A 792 9.55 -10.98 -18.25
CA GLN A 792 10.11 -12.32 -18.11
C GLN A 792 11.53 -12.29 -17.50
N SER A 793 12.34 -11.31 -17.89
CA SER A 793 13.67 -11.10 -17.27
C SER A 793 13.57 -10.74 -15.78
N PHE A 794 12.55 -9.96 -15.39
CA PHE A 794 12.27 -9.67 -13.98
C PHE A 794 12.04 -10.95 -13.16
N VAL A 795 11.26 -11.91 -13.68
CA VAL A 795 11.04 -13.20 -13.01
C VAL A 795 12.34 -14.00 -12.91
N GLN A 796 13.12 -14.06 -14.00
CA GLN A 796 14.37 -14.83 -14.06
C GLN A 796 15.47 -14.27 -13.16
N LEU A 797 15.60 -12.95 -13.08
CA LEU A 797 16.60 -12.24 -12.27
C LEU A 797 16.24 -12.15 -10.79
N LYS A 798 15.10 -12.71 -10.39
CA LYS A 798 14.69 -12.87 -8.98
C LYS A 798 14.58 -11.57 -8.19
N ALA A 799 14.22 -10.46 -8.82
CA ALA A 799 13.78 -9.28 -8.10
C ALA A 799 12.41 -9.54 -7.45
N TRP A 800 12.16 -8.93 -6.29
CA TRP A 800 10.92 -9.11 -5.52
C TRP A 800 9.69 -8.53 -6.20
N HIS A 801 9.82 -7.29 -6.65
CA HIS A 801 8.73 -6.46 -7.14
C HIS A 801 9.26 -5.47 -8.16
N CYS A 802 8.44 -5.13 -9.16
CA CYS A 802 8.67 -3.96 -10.00
C CYS A 802 7.34 -3.28 -10.38
N GLN A 803 7.43 -1.98 -10.66
CA GLN A 803 6.31 -1.16 -11.11
C GLN A 803 6.81 -0.05 -12.02
N PHE A 804 5.89 0.54 -12.81
CA PHE A 804 6.28 1.43 -13.90
C PHE A 804 5.50 2.74 -13.88
N ASN A 805 6.22 3.84 -14.18
CA ASN A 805 5.65 5.05 -14.71
C ASN A 805 5.83 5.04 -16.24
N ILE A 806 4.73 5.00 -16.98
CA ILE A 806 4.74 5.11 -18.45
C ILE A 806 4.06 6.42 -18.78
N VAL A 807 4.83 7.49 -18.70
CA VAL A 807 4.35 8.86 -18.83
C VAL A 807 5.46 9.76 -19.39
N ASP A 808 5.06 10.74 -20.16
CA ASP A 808 5.93 11.73 -20.75
C ASP A 808 6.27 12.84 -19.76
N ALA A 809 7.55 13.22 -19.63
CA ALA A 809 7.98 14.31 -18.76
C ALA A 809 7.39 15.66 -19.19
N GLU A 810 7.22 15.92 -20.51
CA GLU A 810 6.60 17.15 -21.00
C GLU A 810 5.12 17.23 -20.59
N LEU A 811 4.39 16.09 -20.65
CA LEU A 811 3.01 16.02 -20.16
C LEU A 811 2.93 16.35 -18.66
N LEU A 812 3.84 15.81 -17.85
CA LEU A 812 3.89 16.10 -16.42
C LEU A 812 4.21 17.58 -16.15
N ARG A 813 5.15 18.17 -16.90
CA ARG A 813 5.45 19.60 -16.82
C ARG A 813 4.25 20.47 -17.25
N ASP A 814 3.49 20.06 -18.26
CA ASP A 814 2.27 20.77 -18.65
C ASP A 814 1.19 20.65 -17.56
N ALA A 815 1.04 19.48 -16.97
CA ALA A 815 0.11 19.24 -15.87
C ALA A 815 0.44 20.04 -14.60
N GLN A 816 1.72 20.33 -14.34
CA GLN A 816 2.12 21.23 -13.27
C GLN A 816 1.69 22.68 -13.53
N ARG A 817 1.79 23.12 -14.79
CA ARG A 817 1.43 24.51 -15.19
C ARG A 817 -0.08 24.71 -15.28
N HIS A 818 -0.82 23.67 -15.68
CA HIS A 818 -2.26 23.70 -15.97
C HIS A 818 -3.01 22.54 -15.26
N PRO A 819 -2.97 22.46 -13.91
CA PRO A 819 -3.51 21.32 -13.17
C PRO A 819 -5.00 21.09 -13.39
N GLU A 820 -5.77 22.11 -13.71
CA GLU A 820 -7.20 22.06 -14.00
C GLU A 820 -7.53 21.17 -15.22
N ASN A 821 -6.60 21.00 -16.15
CA ASN A 821 -6.76 20.19 -17.36
C ASN A 821 -6.40 18.70 -17.16
N TYR A 822 -5.83 18.32 -16.00
CA TYR A 822 -5.21 17.01 -15.75
C TYR A 822 -5.63 16.40 -14.41
N GLN A 823 -6.85 16.65 -13.97
CA GLN A 823 -7.33 16.20 -12.65
C GLN A 823 -7.39 14.69 -12.49
N ASP A 824 -7.46 13.93 -13.57
CA ASP A 824 -7.48 12.47 -13.61
C ASP A 824 -6.15 11.85 -14.11
N LEU A 825 -5.09 12.65 -14.25
CA LEU A 825 -3.76 12.17 -14.63
C LEU A 825 -3.14 11.36 -13.49
N LEU A 826 -2.94 10.08 -13.72
CA LEU A 826 -2.37 9.16 -12.76
C LEU A 826 -0.87 9.00 -12.93
N VAL A 827 -0.18 8.88 -11.81
CA VAL A 827 1.25 8.50 -11.76
C VAL A 827 1.48 7.44 -10.68
N ARG A 828 2.50 6.62 -10.87
CA ARG A 828 2.97 5.70 -9.85
C ARG A 828 3.97 6.40 -8.94
N VAL A 829 3.64 6.51 -7.66
CA VAL A 829 4.53 7.14 -6.67
C VAL A 829 5.60 6.14 -6.23
N ALA A 830 5.33 5.34 -5.22
CA ALA A 830 6.16 4.19 -4.83
C ALA A 830 5.30 3.20 -4.05
N GLY A 831 4.82 2.15 -4.75
CA GLY A 831 3.92 1.15 -4.19
C GLY A 831 2.42 1.48 -4.30
N TYR A 832 2.05 2.66 -4.78
CA TYR A 832 0.67 3.09 -5.02
C TYR A 832 0.63 4.13 -6.15
N SER A 833 -0.56 4.32 -6.75
CA SER A 833 -0.81 5.36 -7.73
C SER A 833 -1.55 6.53 -7.09
N ALA A 834 -1.34 7.74 -7.60
CA ALA A 834 -2.02 8.95 -7.16
C ALA A 834 -2.32 9.86 -8.35
N TYR A 835 -3.25 10.79 -8.18
CA TYR A 835 -3.47 11.86 -9.16
C TYR A 835 -2.33 12.85 -9.06
N PHE A 836 -1.62 13.05 -10.16
CA PHE A 836 -0.40 13.87 -10.22
C PHE A 836 -0.60 15.29 -9.71
N THR A 837 -1.70 15.91 -10.11
CA THR A 837 -2.04 17.29 -9.73
C THR A 837 -2.38 17.46 -8.25
N GLY A 838 -2.70 16.38 -7.54
CA GLY A 838 -2.95 16.37 -6.09
C GLY A 838 -1.70 16.20 -5.23
N LEU A 839 -0.55 15.90 -5.83
CA LEU A 839 0.72 15.73 -5.13
C LEU A 839 1.38 17.10 -4.81
N SER A 840 2.26 17.11 -3.81
CA SER A 840 3.08 18.29 -3.54
C SER A 840 4.04 18.55 -4.71
N LYS A 841 4.46 19.80 -4.89
CA LYS A 841 5.39 20.19 -5.98
C LYS A 841 6.70 19.41 -5.94
N GLU A 842 7.24 19.21 -4.76
CA GLU A 842 8.48 18.47 -4.55
C GLU A 842 8.36 17.02 -5.01
N LEU A 843 7.23 16.36 -4.72
CA LEU A 843 7.00 14.99 -5.16
C LEU A 843 6.67 14.93 -6.67
N GLN A 844 6.04 15.94 -7.23
CA GLN A 844 5.86 16.07 -8.68
C GLN A 844 7.22 16.17 -9.38
N GLU A 845 8.14 17.01 -8.87
CA GLU A 845 9.50 17.13 -9.42
C GLU A 845 10.26 15.80 -9.31
N ASP A 846 10.22 15.13 -8.16
CA ASP A 846 10.85 13.82 -7.99
C ASP A 846 10.39 12.81 -9.07
N ILE A 847 9.09 12.76 -9.35
CA ILE A 847 8.53 11.85 -10.37
C ILE A 847 8.97 12.26 -11.78
N ILE A 848 9.07 13.54 -12.06
CA ILE A 848 9.53 14.07 -13.36
C ILE A 848 11.01 13.70 -13.57
N ASP A 849 11.82 13.84 -12.54
CA ASP A 849 13.29 13.70 -12.60
C ASP A 849 13.77 12.23 -12.56
N ARG A 850 12.87 11.26 -12.36
CA ARG A 850 13.22 9.83 -12.42
C ARG A 850 13.82 9.45 -13.75
N THR A 851 14.85 8.60 -13.74
CA THR A 851 15.54 8.13 -14.94
C THR A 851 14.56 7.54 -15.97
N GLU A 852 14.64 8.02 -17.20
CA GLU A 852 13.89 7.48 -18.34
C GLU A 852 14.68 6.35 -19.00
N HIS A 853 14.10 5.15 -19.00
CA HIS A 853 14.74 3.96 -19.55
C HIS A 853 14.28 3.66 -20.97
N LEU A 854 15.20 3.22 -21.81
CA LEU A 854 14.92 2.72 -23.14
C LEU A 854 15.01 1.18 -23.14
N LEU A 855 14.00 0.52 -23.69
CA LEU A 855 14.02 -0.93 -23.94
C LEU A 855 14.65 -1.16 -25.32
N GLN A 856 15.93 -1.57 -25.37
CA GLN A 856 16.67 -1.86 -26.61
C GLN A 856 16.46 -3.29 -27.06
#